data_d6c355305a4ab8469dcb0d45daace854
#
_entry.id   d6c355305a4ab8469dcb0d45daace854
#
_cell.length_a   1.000
_cell.length_b   1.000
_cell.length_c   1.000
_cell.angle_alpha   90.00
_cell.angle_beta   90.00
_cell.angle_gamma   90.00
#
_symmetry.space_group_name_H-M   'P 1'
#
loop_
_entity.id
_entity.type
_entity.pdbx_description
1 polymer ?
#
loop_
_entity_poly.entity_id
_entity_poly.type
_entity_poly.pdbx_seq_one_letter_code
_entity_poly.pdbx_strand_id
1 'polypeptide(L)'
;LDSKEQHQESNVKRQVEAIGSASAGPSAELRAVAGADVDWQGYPLLVGINGVGDLKRLSVAQLSQLADEIRQFIIETVGRTGGHLASSLGVVEITLALHYVFDFEQDKLVWDVGHQCYAHKIVTGRKEEFKNLRRAGGVSGFPNPEESPYDQFAVGHAGTSIGTAIGLALGGLKQGKQERIVALVGDGSIVNGASFESLNNLGLVKRQMLIVLNDNSMAIDATQGAVAKYFSKIRLSQTYEDLRRTTSDILEHTPVIGKTVEEAIERIKKSIRMVLPGSQLFESLNVPYFGPVDGHDIGALVQLFRALRQVEHPVILHCHTKKGMGFTPADSQPSKYHSTGPFKMNGDVVEPATEKQGRSFTDAFGDELVRLAEKDKKVVAISSAMCEGTGLKKFRERFPDRFYDVGIAESAAVEIAAGLAKSGLRPVVCIYSTFLQRSFDQIFQEVSLQNLPVVFCIDRAGMVGADGPTHHGLMDIGYLRMMPNLVLVSPADAVEMGGALEFALSADRAVCVRYPKEIIASQQIAESSSEPFLLGKSVVARRSDKSVAVIISYGSILVEAIAAARALAEEGIEIDVINARFAAPIDSRIVELLGSGRPVITVEDHGVACGFGSAVMEAAGQHSGGFVPRRDGGAVRMLGVPKRFVRHDSRTNQLMEAGINADKIAETVCQMLNR
;
A
#
# COMPACT_ATOMS: atom_id res chain seq x y z
N LEU A 1 -16.87 10.74 50.17
CA LEU A 1 -16.36 10.00 48.97
C LEU A 1 -16.85 10.63 47.67
N ASP A 2 -18.06 11.22 47.65
CA ASP A 2 -18.69 11.79 46.44
C ASP A 2 -18.03 13.06 45.88
N SER A 3 -17.34 13.86 46.69
CA SER A 3 -16.76 15.13 46.21
C SER A 3 -15.40 14.96 45.48
N LYS A 4 -14.72 13.85 45.68
CA LYS A 4 -13.45 13.55 44.97
C LYS A 4 -13.67 12.90 43.58
N GLU A 5 -14.73 12.12 43.43
CA GLU A 5 -15.09 11.51 42.14
C GLU A 5 -15.64 12.56 41.16
N GLN A 6 -16.47 13.49 41.62
CA GLN A 6 -16.95 14.61 40.78
C GLN A 6 -15.84 15.57 40.34
N HIS A 7 -14.77 15.73 41.13
CA HIS A 7 -13.61 16.54 40.73
C HIS A 7 -12.71 15.81 39.72
N GLN A 8 -12.66 14.48 39.78
CA GLN A 8 -11.89 13.66 38.82
C GLN A 8 -12.59 13.56 37.47
N GLU A 9 -13.90 13.39 37.41
CA GLU A 9 -14.69 13.41 36.19
C GLU A 9 -14.68 14.78 35.47
N SER A 10 -14.71 15.90 36.25
CA SER A 10 -14.63 17.24 35.66
C SER A 10 -13.25 17.55 35.06
N ASN A 11 -12.17 17.01 35.63
CA ASN A 11 -10.83 17.15 35.09
C ASN A 11 -10.59 16.28 33.85
N VAL A 12 -11.15 15.07 33.81
CA VAL A 12 -11.10 14.21 32.64
C VAL A 12 -11.90 14.81 31.46
N LYS A 13 -13.10 15.38 31.74
CA LYS A 13 -13.86 16.11 30.71
C LYS A 13 -13.12 17.33 30.17
N ARG A 14 -12.48 18.14 31.02
CA ARG A 14 -11.66 19.28 30.57
C ARG A 14 -10.43 18.87 29.80
N GLN A 15 -9.79 17.74 30.12
CA GLN A 15 -8.68 17.19 29.30
C GLN A 15 -9.13 16.64 27.97
N VAL A 16 -10.32 16.02 27.89
CA VAL A 16 -10.89 15.52 26.63
C VAL A 16 -11.35 16.69 25.73
N GLU A 17 -11.92 17.77 26.31
CA GLU A 17 -12.28 19.00 25.58
C GLU A 17 -11.04 19.77 25.09
N ALA A 18 -9.94 19.77 25.85
CA ALA A 18 -8.67 20.39 25.44
C ALA A 18 -7.95 19.60 24.30
N ILE A 19 -8.18 18.30 24.21
CA ILE A 19 -7.68 17.46 23.10
C ILE A 19 -8.58 17.63 21.86
N GLY A 20 -9.88 17.91 22.03
CA GLY A 20 -10.84 18.14 20.94
C GLY A 20 -10.74 19.51 20.27
N SER A 21 -10.16 20.53 20.94
CA SER A 21 -10.04 21.89 20.40
C SER A 21 -8.75 22.20 19.64
N ALA A 22 -7.85 21.23 19.47
CA ALA A 22 -6.62 21.38 18.70
C ALA A 22 -6.76 20.96 17.21
N SER A 23 -7.98 20.83 16.69
CA SER A 23 -8.21 20.74 15.24
C SER A 23 -8.37 22.17 14.67
N ALA A 24 -7.28 22.94 14.70
CA ALA A 24 -7.17 24.09 13.82
C ALA A 24 -7.15 23.57 12.38
N GLY A 25 -8.16 23.93 11.61
CA GLY A 25 -8.21 23.67 10.16
C GLY A 25 -6.93 24.17 9.47
N PRO A 26 -6.59 23.64 8.30
CA PRO A 26 -5.35 23.99 7.61
C PRO A 26 -5.28 25.50 7.41
N SER A 27 -4.21 26.10 7.92
CA SER A 27 -3.89 27.51 7.72
C SER A 27 -3.88 27.83 6.22
N ALA A 28 -4.43 28.98 5.85
CA ALA A 28 -4.63 29.46 4.49
C ALA A 28 -3.34 29.64 3.64
N GLU A 29 -2.17 29.24 4.13
CA GLU A 29 -0.86 29.40 3.48
C GLU A 29 -0.44 28.24 2.56
N LEU A 30 -1.22 27.13 2.48
CA LEU A 30 -0.95 26.01 1.55
C LEU A 30 -1.67 26.15 0.19
N ARG A 31 -2.10 27.35 -0.19
CA ARG A 31 -2.63 27.63 -1.52
C ARG A 31 -1.53 28.15 -2.42
N ALA A 32 -1.07 27.32 -3.35
CA ALA A 32 -0.57 27.61 -4.68
C ALA A 32 0.62 26.74 -5.08
N VAL A 33 0.39 25.45 -5.33
CA VAL A 33 1.05 24.85 -6.50
C VAL A 33 0.03 24.95 -7.62
N ALA A 34 0.22 25.89 -8.55
CA ALA A 34 -0.63 26.05 -9.72
C ALA A 34 -0.65 24.72 -10.48
N GLY A 35 -1.77 24.01 -10.43
CA GLY A 35 -2.00 22.85 -11.28
C GLY A 35 -1.87 23.31 -12.73
N ALA A 36 -1.29 22.46 -13.58
CA ALA A 36 -1.22 22.77 -15.00
C ALA A 36 -2.64 23.09 -15.52
N ASP A 37 -2.77 24.19 -16.28
CA ASP A 37 -4.03 24.53 -16.92
C ASP A 37 -4.49 23.36 -17.80
N VAL A 38 -5.69 22.84 -17.53
CA VAL A 38 -6.34 21.81 -18.34
C VAL A 38 -7.17 22.54 -19.38
N ASP A 39 -6.96 22.21 -20.65
CA ASP A 39 -7.85 22.68 -21.71
C ASP A 39 -9.20 21.94 -21.62
N TRP A 40 -10.15 22.57 -20.95
CA TRP A 40 -11.50 22.02 -20.79
C TRP A 40 -12.32 21.97 -22.08
N GLN A 41 -11.84 22.56 -23.20
CA GLN A 41 -12.55 22.48 -24.49
C GLN A 41 -12.59 21.03 -25.01
N GLY A 42 -11.60 20.21 -24.65
CA GLY A 42 -11.57 18.78 -24.95
C GLY A 42 -12.54 17.92 -24.12
N TYR A 43 -13.23 18.48 -23.13
CA TYR A 43 -14.07 17.75 -22.15
C TYR A 43 -15.47 18.36 -21.98
N PRO A 44 -16.31 18.35 -23.04
CA PRO A 44 -17.57 19.10 -23.08
C PRO A 44 -18.60 18.67 -22.03
N LEU A 45 -18.60 17.40 -21.58
CA LEU A 45 -19.45 16.92 -20.48
C LEU A 45 -18.76 17.05 -19.14
N LEU A 46 -17.51 16.63 -19.04
CA LEU A 46 -16.75 16.60 -17.78
C LEU A 46 -16.57 18.00 -17.18
N VAL A 47 -16.43 19.03 -17.99
CA VAL A 47 -16.35 20.42 -17.51
C VAL A 47 -17.56 20.80 -16.65
N GLY A 48 -18.74 20.31 -16.99
CA GLY A 48 -20.00 20.55 -16.27
C GLY A 48 -20.18 19.67 -15.01
N ILE A 49 -19.35 18.65 -14.79
CA ILE A 49 -19.47 17.76 -13.62
C ILE A 49 -18.72 18.34 -12.44
N ASN A 50 -19.43 18.90 -11.48
CA ASN A 50 -18.89 19.41 -10.20
C ASN A 50 -19.30 18.56 -9.00
N GLY A 51 -20.12 17.54 -9.22
CA GLY A 51 -20.56 16.60 -8.20
C GLY A 51 -21.52 15.56 -8.77
N VAL A 52 -21.91 14.61 -7.91
CA VAL A 52 -22.80 13.48 -8.29
C VAL A 52 -24.17 13.97 -8.80
N GLY A 53 -24.66 15.13 -8.30
CA GLY A 53 -25.92 15.73 -8.76
C GLY A 53 -25.91 16.07 -10.25
N ASP A 54 -24.78 16.52 -10.80
CA ASP A 54 -24.65 16.83 -12.23
C ASP A 54 -24.61 15.54 -13.06
N LEU A 55 -23.90 14.51 -12.59
CA LEU A 55 -23.86 13.20 -13.21
C LEU A 55 -25.29 12.61 -13.36
N LYS A 56 -26.12 12.71 -12.33
CA LYS A 56 -27.49 12.16 -12.33
C LYS A 56 -28.45 12.87 -13.30
N ARG A 57 -28.09 14.03 -13.84
CA ARG A 57 -28.86 14.76 -14.86
C ARG A 57 -28.59 14.29 -16.29
N LEU A 58 -27.51 13.56 -16.51
CA LEU A 58 -27.15 13.07 -17.84
C LEU A 58 -28.04 11.91 -18.27
N SER A 59 -28.25 11.79 -19.57
CA SER A 59 -28.83 10.57 -20.16
C SER A 59 -27.81 9.43 -20.14
N VAL A 60 -28.28 8.18 -20.22
CA VAL A 60 -27.40 7.00 -20.27
C VAL A 60 -26.43 7.07 -21.47
N ALA A 61 -26.87 7.60 -22.61
CA ALA A 61 -26.01 7.80 -23.78
C ALA A 61 -24.88 8.82 -23.50
N GLN A 62 -25.15 9.89 -22.74
CA GLN A 62 -24.13 10.86 -22.35
C GLN A 62 -23.13 10.29 -21.32
N LEU A 63 -23.53 9.29 -20.52
CA LEU A 63 -22.61 8.63 -19.60
C LEU A 63 -21.47 7.90 -20.33
N SER A 64 -21.74 7.31 -21.50
CA SER A 64 -20.69 6.68 -22.32
C SER A 64 -19.66 7.69 -22.82
N GLN A 65 -20.14 8.84 -23.33
CA GLN A 65 -19.24 9.93 -23.71
C GLN A 65 -18.45 10.45 -22.51
N LEU A 66 -19.09 10.65 -21.36
CA LEU A 66 -18.41 11.09 -20.14
C LEU A 66 -17.36 10.08 -19.67
N ALA A 67 -17.60 8.77 -19.86
CA ALA A 67 -16.61 7.75 -19.55
C ALA A 67 -15.33 7.91 -20.37
N ASP A 68 -15.45 8.23 -21.66
CA ASP A 68 -14.29 8.47 -22.51
C ASP A 68 -13.54 9.75 -22.12
N GLU A 69 -14.26 10.83 -21.80
CA GLU A 69 -13.67 12.08 -21.33
C GLU A 69 -12.91 11.88 -19.99
N ILE A 70 -13.49 11.13 -19.05
CA ILE A 70 -12.84 10.80 -17.77
C ILE A 70 -11.58 9.96 -18.00
N ARG A 71 -11.60 8.97 -18.91
CA ARG A 71 -10.42 8.19 -19.25
C ARG A 71 -9.29 9.08 -19.78
N GLN A 72 -9.61 9.95 -20.74
CA GLN A 72 -8.63 10.86 -21.30
C GLN A 72 -8.03 11.77 -20.21
N PHE A 73 -8.86 12.33 -19.34
CA PHE A 73 -8.42 13.17 -18.24
C PHE A 73 -7.54 12.41 -17.22
N ILE A 74 -7.85 11.14 -16.93
CA ILE A 74 -7.01 10.26 -16.08
C ILE A 74 -5.66 10.01 -16.76
N ILE A 75 -5.63 9.68 -18.06
CA ILE A 75 -4.40 9.42 -18.81
C ILE A 75 -3.49 10.64 -18.79
N GLU A 76 -4.00 11.82 -19.09
CA GLU A 76 -3.24 13.06 -19.09
C GLU A 76 -2.72 13.43 -17.70
N THR A 77 -3.55 13.29 -16.68
CA THR A 77 -3.15 13.59 -15.30
C THR A 77 -2.07 12.62 -14.82
N VAL A 78 -2.27 11.32 -14.99
CA VAL A 78 -1.28 10.29 -14.60
C VAL A 78 0.00 10.42 -15.43
N GLY A 79 -0.08 10.83 -16.69
CA GLY A 79 1.08 11.18 -17.51
C GLY A 79 1.97 12.25 -16.85
N ARG A 80 1.37 13.24 -16.18
CA ARG A 80 2.09 14.31 -15.47
C ARG A 80 2.54 13.94 -14.06
N THR A 81 1.72 13.18 -13.33
CA THR A 81 1.91 12.95 -11.88
C THR A 81 2.42 11.56 -11.53
N GLY A 82 2.25 10.61 -12.44
CA GLY A 82 2.29 9.19 -12.12
C GLY A 82 1.03 8.73 -11.39
N GLY A 83 0.82 7.42 -11.28
CA GLY A 83 -0.32 6.86 -10.57
C GLY A 83 -0.75 5.48 -11.04
N HIS A 84 -1.91 5.02 -10.55
CA HIS A 84 -2.52 3.73 -10.88
C HIS A 84 -3.39 3.87 -12.13
N LEU A 85 -2.79 3.70 -13.32
CA LEU A 85 -3.45 3.99 -14.59
C LEU A 85 -4.38 2.87 -15.03
N ALA A 86 -3.83 1.70 -15.33
CA ALA A 86 -4.57 0.62 -15.98
C ALA A 86 -5.78 0.15 -15.15
N SER A 87 -5.66 0.09 -13.84
CA SER A 87 -6.74 -0.31 -12.92
C SER A 87 -7.89 0.69 -12.91
N SER A 88 -7.57 2.00 -12.90
CA SER A 88 -8.58 3.07 -12.90
C SER A 88 -9.32 3.16 -14.24
N LEU A 89 -8.64 2.96 -15.37
CA LEU A 89 -9.25 2.96 -16.70
C LEU A 89 -10.25 1.83 -16.89
N GLY A 90 -10.03 0.68 -16.24
CA GLY A 90 -10.88 -0.52 -16.38
C GLY A 90 -12.22 -0.44 -15.65
N VAL A 91 -12.44 0.53 -14.76
CA VAL A 91 -13.66 0.58 -13.91
C VAL A 91 -14.47 1.86 -14.06
N VAL A 92 -14.22 2.65 -15.10
CA VAL A 92 -14.90 3.94 -15.27
C VAL A 92 -16.39 3.78 -15.40
N GLU A 93 -16.89 2.88 -16.25
CA GLU A 93 -18.31 2.63 -16.45
C GLU A 93 -18.99 2.07 -15.19
N ILE A 94 -18.35 1.11 -14.51
CA ILE A 94 -18.85 0.59 -13.23
C ILE A 94 -19.01 1.73 -12.22
N THR A 95 -18.00 2.61 -12.12
CA THR A 95 -18.02 3.75 -11.19
C THR A 95 -19.15 4.72 -11.55
N LEU A 96 -19.29 5.10 -12.83
CA LEU A 96 -20.35 6.00 -13.28
C LEU A 96 -21.73 5.42 -13.02
N ALA A 97 -21.95 4.15 -13.37
CA ALA A 97 -23.21 3.47 -13.17
C ALA A 97 -23.58 3.36 -11.69
N LEU A 98 -22.62 3.09 -10.79
CA LEU A 98 -22.84 3.06 -9.36
C LEU A 98 -23.27 4.44 -8.84
N HIS A 99 -22.55 5.53 -9.18
CA HIS A 99 -22.91 6.88 -8.76
C HIS A 99 -24.19 7.40 -9.40
N TYR A 100 -24.55 6.89 -10.57
CA TYR A 100 -25.80 7.24 -11.24
C TYR A 100 -27.03 6.61 -10.56
N VAL A 101 -26.89 5.39 -10.02
CA VAL A 101 -28.00 4.63 -9.44
C VAL A 101 -28.12 4.78 -7.93
N PHE A 102 -27.00 4.72 -7.21
CA PHE A 102 -26.96 4.85 -5.75
C PHE A 102 -26.83 6.30 -5.32
N ASP A 103 -27.21 6.57 -4.09
CA ASP A 103 -27.06 7.88 -3.46
C ASP A 103 -26.01 7.82 -2.36
N PHE A 104 -24.73 7.87 -2.75
CA PHE A 104 -23.63 7.73 -1.80
C PHE A 104 -23.43 8.90 -0.84
N GLU A 105 -24.29 9.89 -0.83
CA GLU A 105 -24.44 10.80 0.32
C GLU A 105 -25.10 10.07 1.50
N GLN A 106 -26.02 9.16 1.22
CA GLN A 106 -26.70 8.33 2.21
C GLN A 106 -26.19 6.88 2.17
N ASP A 107 -26.17 6.26 0.99
CA ASP A 107 -25.65 4.91 0.75
C ASP A 107 -24.12 4.86 1.00
N LYS A 108 -23.53 3.67 1.06
CA LYS A 108 -22.10 3.49 1.35
C LYS A 108 -21.41 2.71 0.25
N LEU A 109 -20.32 3.28 -0.30
CA LEU A 109 -19.42 2.62 -1.23
C LEU A 109 -18.09 2.31 -0.53
N VAL A 110 -17.71 1.05 -0.49
CA VAL A 110 -16.45 0.56 0.08
C VAL A 110 -15.57 0.02 -1.04
N TRP A 111 -14.38 0.56 -1.16
CA TRP A 111 -13.38 0.13 -2.13
C TRP A 111 -12.45 -0.91 -1.52
N ASP A 112 -12.15 -1.98 -2.26
CA ASP A 112 -11.05 -2.88 -1.93
C ASP A 112 -9.76 -2.37 -2.56
N VAL A 113 -8.67 -2.27 -1.82
CA VAL A 113 -7.44 -1.56 -2.19
C VAL A 113 -7.67 -0.08 -2.48
N GLY A 114 -8.58 0.25 -3.38
CA GLY A 114 -8.95 1.61 -3.76
C GLY A 114 -8.04 2.27 -4.80
N HIS A 115 -7.06 1.57 -5.36
CA HIS A 115 -6.18 2.10 -6.41
C HIS A 115 -6.91 2.36 -7.75
N GLN A 116 -8.14 1.92 -7.88
CA GLN A 116 -9.04 2.13 -9.02
C GLN A 116 -10.07 3.25 -8.81
N CYS A 117 -9.90 4.12 -7.80
CA CYS A 117 -10.91 5.11 -7.41
C CYS A 117 -10.86 6.44 -8.18
N TYR A 118 -10.07 6.58 -9.23
CA TYR A 118 -9.85 7.90 -9.86
C TYR A 118 -11.12 8.51 -10.46
N ALA A 119 -11.91 7.72 -11.20
CA ALA A 119 -13.21 8.17 -11.69
C ALA A 119 -14.16 8.60 -10.54
N HIS A 120 -14.15 7.86 -9.43
CA HIS A 120 -14.91 8.22 -8.22
C HIS A 120 -14.49 9.58 -7.66
N LYS A 121 -13.19 9.86 -7.52
CA LYS A 121 -12.72 11.17 -7.06
C LYS A 121 -13.18 12.30 -7.99
N ILE A 122 -13.08 12.08 -9.30
CA ILE A 122 -13.46 13.07 -10.32
C ILE A 122 -14.96 13.41 -10.21
N VAL A 123 -15.85 12.42 -10.18
CA VAL A 123 -17.30 12.66 -10.17
C VAL A 123 -17.86 13.09 -8.81
N THR A 124 -17.08 12.95 -7.74
CA THR A 124 -17.44 13.42 -6.38
C THR A 124 -16.91 14.82 -6.06
N GLY A 125 -16.62 15.63 -7.09
CA GLY A 125 -16.30 17.05 -6.95
C GLY A 125 -14.84 17.40 -6.74
N ARG A 126 -13.92 16.43 -6.92
CA ARG A 126 -12.47 16.62 -6.69
C ARG A 126 -11.67 16.72 -7.99
N LYS A 127 -12.30 17.04 -9.14
CA LYS A 127 -11.60 17.08 -10.43
C LYS A 127 -10.49 18.15 -10.51
N GLU A 128 -10.64 19.25 -9.78
CA GLU A 128 -9.62 20.31 -9.77
C GLU A 128 -8.39 19.87 -8.96
N GLU A 129 -8.60 19.32 -7.75
CA GLU A 129 -7.52 18.80 -6.92
C GLU A 129 -6.88 17.56 -7.56
N PHE A 130 -7.62 16.82 -8.39
CA PHE A 130 -7.13 15.64 -9.12
C PHE A 130 -6.02 16.00 -10.11
N LYS A 131 -5.95 17.24 -10.61
CA LYS A 131 -4.83 17.72 -11.44
C LYS A 131 -3.46 17.55 -10.76
N ASN A 132 -3.44 17.60 -9.42
CA ASN A 132 -2.27 17.39 -8.57
C ASN A 132 -2.31 16.02 -7.87
N LEU A 133 -2.86 15.00 -8.54
CA LEU A 133 -2.95 13.64 -8.00
C LEU A 133 -1.62 13.19 -7.38
N ARG A 134 -1.66 12.70 -6.12
CA ARG A 134 -0.52 12.13 -5.37
C ARG A 134 0.61 13.12 -5.07
N ARG A 135 0.36 14.43 -5.18
CA ARG A 135 1.28 15.51 -4.84
C ARG A 135 0.72 16.35 -3.70
N ALA A 136 1.59 17.10 -3.03
CA ALA A 136 1.16 18.04 -2.00
C ALA A 136 0.05 18.97 -2.51
N GLY A 137 -0.99 19.16 -1.70
CA GLY A 137 -2.15 19.98 -2.06
C GLY A 137 -3.12 19.37 -3.07
N GLY A 138 -2.85 18.17 -3.59
CA GLY A 138 -3.76 17.40 -4.43
C GLY A 138 -4.43 16.25 -3.69
N VAL A 139 -5.16 15.41 -4.44
CA VAL A 139 -5.79 14.19 -3.89
C VAL A 139 -4.81 13.03 -3.82
N SER A 140 -5.00 12.16 -2.83
CA SER A 140 -4.25 10.90 -2.69
C SER A 140 -4.57 9.91 -3.81
N GLY A 141 -3.72 8.91 -3.99
CA GLY A 141 -3.93 7.83 -4.96
C GLY A 141 -5.00 6.80 -4.55
N PHE A 142 -5.57 6.95 -3.34
CA PHE A 142 -6.54 6.03 -2.72
C PHE A 142 -7.70 6.80 -2.11
N PRO A 143 -8.86 6.17 -1.83
CA PRO A 143 -9.92 6.80 -1.03
C PRO A 143 -9.40 7.28 0.32
N ASN A 144 -9.84 8.47 0.71
CA ASN A 144 -9.45 9.08 1.98
C ASN A 144 -10.61 9.90 2.56
N PRO A 145 -11.16 9.53 3.73
CA PRO A 145 -12.24 10.26 4.39
C PRO A 145 -11.91 11.72 4.74
N GLU A 146 -10.62 12.06 4.86
CA GLU A 146 -10.20 13.46 5.07
C GLU A 146 -10.40 14.34 3.81
N GLU A 147 -10.50 13.72 2.61
CA GLU A 147 -10.70 14.42 1.35
C GLU A 147 -12.18 14.59 1.00
N SER A 148 -13.00 13.61 1.35
CA SER A 148 -14.42 13.61 0.94
C SER A 148 -15.28 12.68 1.79
N PRO A 149 -16.53 13.08 2.13
CA PRO A 149 -17.49 12.24 2.83
C PRO A 149 -17.96 11.03 1.99
N TYR A 150 -17.68 11.00 0.70
CA TYR A 150 -17.93 9.85 -0.19
C TYR A 150 -16.95 8.70 0.05
N ASP A 151 -15.79 8.96 0.65
CA ASP A 151 -14.77 7.97 1.00
C ASP A 151 -15.04 7.45 2.42
N GLN A 152 -15.46 6.19 2.57
CA GLN A 152 -15.85 5.65 3.87
C GLN A 152 -14.66 5.22 4.72
N PHE A 153 -13.57 4.78 4.09
CA PHE A 153 -12.34 4.32 4.73
C PHE A 153 -11.12 4.80 3.95
N ALA A 154 -10.04 5.11 4.65
CA ALA A 154 -8.71 5.21 4.06
C ALA A 154 -8.23 3.77 3.78
N VAL A 155 -8.09 3.41 2.51
CA VAL A 155 -7.75 2.06 2.08
C VAL A 155 -6.46 2.05 1.24
N GLY A 156 -5.87 0.89 1.05
CA GLY A 156 -4.64 0.66 0.30
C GLY A 156 -4.25 -0.82 0.30
N HIS A 157 -4.82 -1.59 1.25
CA HIS A 157 -4.58 -3.01 1.42
C HIS A 157 -5.74 -3.84 0.87
N ALA A 158 -5.45 -4.95 0.20
CA ALA A 158 -6.45 -5.83 -0.38
C ALA A 158 -7.21 -6.66 0.66
N GLY A 159 -8.43 -7.09 0.31
CA GLY A 159 -9.18 -8.10 1.07
C GLY A 159 -10.01 -7.56 2.23
N THR A 160 -10.12 -6.24 2.44
CA THR A 160 -10.78 -5.67 3.62
C THR A 160 -12.21 -5.20 3.37
N SER A 161 -12.58 -4.93 2.12
CA SER A 161 -13.83 -4.24 1.78
C SER A 161 -15.09 -5.03 2.16
N ILE A 162 -15.11 -6.34 1.97
CA ILE A 162 -16.29 -7.17 2.29
C ILE A 162 -16.55 -7.15 3.79
N GLY A 163 -15.51 -7.34 4.62
CA GLY A 163 -15.64 -7.32 6.08
C GLY A 163 -16.08 -5.96 6.62
N THR A 164 -15.49 -4.86 6.11
CA THR A 164 -15.90 -3.52 6.51
C THR A 164 -17.32 -3.17 6.03
N ALA A 165 -17.73 -3.64 4.85
CA ALA A 165 -19.09 -3.49 4.35
C ALA A 165 -20.11 -4.27 5.20
N ILE A 166 -19.77 -5.50 5.66
CA ILE A 166 -20.58 -6.24 6.64
C ILE A 166 -20.77 -5.41 7.92
N GLY A 167 -19.67 -4.83 8.44
CA GLY A 167 -19.72 -3.98 9.61
C GLY A 167 -20.65 -2.77 9.45
N LEU A 168 -20.59 -2.08 8.30
CA LEU A 168 -21.48 -0.97 7.97
C LEU A 168 -22.95 -1.44 7.88
N ALA A 169 -23.21 -2.57 7.20
CA ALA A 169 -24.56 -3.12 7.08
C ALA A 169 -25.18 -3.46 8.45
N LEU A 170 -24.42 -4.11 9.33
CA LEU A 170 -24.87 -4.46 10.68
C LEU A 170 -25.04 -3.21 11.56
N GLY A 171 -24.11 -2.25 11.50
CA GLY A 171 -24.18 -1.01 12.23
C GLY A 171 -25.36 -0.15 11.82
N GLY A 172 -25.60 0.01 10.52
CA GLY A 172 -26.77 0.72 9.98
C GLY A 172 -28.07 0.07 10.40
N LEU A 173 -28.17 -1.27 10.34
CA LEU A 173 -29.35 -2.00 10.80
C LEU A 173 -29.66 -1.72 12.29
N LYS A 174 -28.66 -1.75 13.15
CA LYS A 174 -28.81 -1.46 14.60
C LYS A 174 -29.25 -0.03 14.88
N GLN A 175 -28.88 0.92 14.00
CA GLN A 175 -29.24 2.32 14.10
C GLN A 175 -30.56 2.66 13.38
N GLY A 176 -31.26 1.69 12.77
CA GLY A 176 -32.48 1.91 11.99
C GLY A 176 -32.28 2.66 10.68
N LYS A 177 -31.04 2.76 10.19
CA LYS A 177 -30.72 3.42 8.93
C LYS A 177 -31.11 2.56 7.74
N GLN A 178 -31.54 3.20 6.63
CA GLN A 178 -31.98 2.53 5.39
C GLN A 178 -30.93 2.61 4.26
N GLU A 179 -29.70 2.97 4.57
CA GLU A 179 -28.61 3.06 3.61
C GLU A 179 -28.34 1.74 2.90
N ARG A 180 -27.99 1.80 1.61
CA ARG A 180 -27.55 0.67 0.78
C ARG A 180 -26.04 0.54 0.88
N ILE A 181 -25.53 -0.68 0.90
CA ILE A 181 -24.11 -0.95 1.01
C ILE A 181 -23.59 -1.57 -0.27
N VAL A 182 -22.52 -1.01 -0.82
CA VAL A 182 -21.83 -1.54 -2.02
C VAL A 182 -20.36 -1.73 -1.67
N ALA A 183 -19.80 -2.91 -1.93
CA ALA A 183 -18.37 -3.21 -1.87
C ALA A 183 -17.86 -3.51 -3.28
N LEU A 184 -16.84 -2.80 -3.76
CA LEU A 184 -16.19 -3.06 -5.03
C LEU A 184 -14.87 -3.78 -4.79
N VAL A 185 -14.74 -5.01 -5.30
CA VAL A 185 -13.65 -5.95 -5.02
C VAL A 185 -13.03 -6.43 -6.33
N GLY A 186 -11.71 -6.43 -6.44
CA GLY A 186 -11.01 -7.02 -7.58
C GLY A 186 -10.85 -8.52 -7.46
N ASP A 187 -10.70 -9.21 -8.61
CA ASP A 187 -10.47 -10.65 -8.70
C ASP A 187 -9.18 -11.10 -7.98
N GLY A 188 -8.13 -10.28 -7.98
CA GLY A 188 -6.92 -10.50 -7.20
C GLY A 188 -7.13 -10.37 -5.68
N SER A 189 -8.08 -9.54 -5.26
CA SER A 189 -8.35 -9.27 -3.84
C SER A 189 -9.32 -10.29 -3.22
N ILE A 190 -10.28 -10.82 -3.99
CA ILE A 190 -11.27 -11.75 -3.47
C ILE A 190 -10.65 -13.09 -3.04
N VAL A 191 -9.47 -13.42 -3.57
CA VAL A 191 -8.72 -14.64 -3.21
C VAL A 191 -7.88 -14.47 -1.94
N ASN A 192 -7.83 -13.28 -1.34
CA ASN A 192 -7.15 -13.04 -0.07
C ASN A 192 -7.89 -13.72 1.10
N GLY A 193 -7.16 -14.20 2.10
CA GLY A 193 -7.74 -14.87 3.27
C GLY A 193 -8.82 -14.06 3.97
N ALA A 194 -8.58 -12.76 4.23
CA ALA A 194 -9.56 -11.88 4.86
C ALA A 194 -10.86 -11.71 4.04
N SER A 195 -10.78 -11.74 2.71
CA SER A 195 -11.97 -11.77 1.84
C SER A 195 -12.76 -13.07 2.02
N PHE A 196 -12.09 -14.23 2.07
CA PHE A 196 -12.75 -15.53 2.29
C PHE A 196 -13.40 -15.62 3.67
N GLU A 197 -12.72 -15.16 4.72
CA GLU A 197 -13.29 -15.06 6.07
C GLU A 197 -14.55 -14.19 6.07
N SER A 198 -14.51 -13.06 5.35
CA SER A 198 -15.64 -12.16 5.22
C SER A 198 -16.78 -12.78 4.43
N LEU A 199 -16.50 -13.46 3.31
CA LEU A 199 -17.52 -14.20 2.53
C LEU A 199 -18.22 -15.26 3.37
N ASN A 200 -17.47 -15.99 4.19
CA ASN A 200 -18.01 -16.99 5.13
C ASN A 200 -18.97 -16.37 6.16
N ASN A 201 -18.82 -15.07 6.46
CA ASN A 201 -19.64 -14.34 7.42
C ASN A 201 -20.79 -13.53 6.78
N LEU A 202 -20.99 -13.56 5.46
CA LEU A 202 -22.07 -12.83 4.78
C LEU A 202 -23.46 -13.21 5.28
N GLY A 203 -23.66 -14.42 5.77
CA GLY A 203 -24.90 -14.87 6.38
C GLY A 203 -25.39 -14.06 7.59
N LEU A 204 -24.52 -13.24 8.20
CA LEU A 204 -24.88 -12.31 9.26
C LEU A 204 -25.72 -11.13 8.76
N VAL A 205 -25.58 -10.76 7.48
CA VAL A 205 -26.24 -9.60 6.89
C VAL A 205 -27.66 -9.98 6.44
N LYS A 206 -28.67 -9.30 6.99
CA LYS A 206 -30.11 -9.51 6.69
C LYS A 206 -30.73 -8.26 6.02
N ARG A 207 -29.97 -7.65 5.12
CA ARG A 207 -30.37 -6.46 4.36
C ARG A 207 -29.60 -6.39 3.04
N GLN A 208 -29.94 -5.40 2.21
CA GLN A 208 -29.22 -5.15 0.96
C GLN A 208 -27.71 -4.95 1.23
N MET A 209 -26.91 -5.71 0.52
CA MET A 209 -25.47 -5.52 0.37
C MET A 209 -25.05 -6.04 -1.00
N LEU A 210 -24.49 -5.18 -1.83
CA LEU A 210 -24.01 -5.53 -3.16
C LEU A 210 -22.48 -5.67 -3.16
N ILE A 211 -21.97 -6.83 -3.54
CA ILE A 211 -20.55 -7.04 -3.80
C ILE A 211 -20.36 -7.01 -5.31
N VAL A 212 -19.70 -5.98 -5.83
CA VAL A 212 -19.32 -5.88 -7.24
C VAL A 212 -17.94 -6.49 -7.39
N LEU A 213 -17.88 -7.70 -7.95
CA LEU A 213 -16.63 -8.38 -8.28
C LEU A 213 -16.16 -7.90 -9.66
N ASN A 214 -15.12 -7.08 -9.67
CA ASN A 214 -14.45 -6.62 -10.88
C ASN A 214 -13.38 -7.63 -11.30
N ASP A 215 -13.62 -8.39 -12.34
CA ASP A 215 -12.71 -9.40 -12.87
C ASP A 215 -12.09 -8.93 -14.19
N ASN A 216 -10.79 -8.69 -14.16
CA ASN A 216 -9.98 -8.37 -15.34
C ASN A 216 -8.80 -9.35 -15.54
N SER A 217 -8.81 -10.48 -14.83
CA SER A 217 -7.76 -11.53 -14.86
C SER A 217 -6.40 -11.12 -14.31
N MET A 218 -6.31 -9.96 -13.67
CA MET A 218 -5.05 -9.37 -13.27
C MET A 218 -5.12 -8.83 -11.85
N ALA A 219 -4.21 -9.28 -11.01
CA ALA A 219 -3.76 -8.56 -9.82
C ALA A 219 -2.79 -7.44 -10.26
N ILE A 220 -1.62 -7.33 -9.67
CA ILE A 220 -0.50 -6.57 -10.28
C ILE A 220 -0.01 -7.34 -11.51
N ASP A 221 0.36 -8.61 -11.32
CA ASP A 221 0.61 -9.60 -12.38
C ASP A 221 -0.65 -10.46 -12.64
N ALA A 222 -0.56 -11.44 -13.55
CA ALA A 222 -1.66 -12.36 -13.80
C ALA A 222 -2.06 -13.09 -12.51
N THR A 223 -3.35 -13.10 -12.19
CA THR A 223 -3.88 -13.70 -10.97
C THR A 223 -3.56 -15.19 -10.91
N GLN A 224 -2.98 -15.65 -9.79
CA GLN A 224 -2.52 -17.02 -9.60
C GLN A 224 -3.49 -17.86 -8.77
N GLY A 225 -3.33 -19.19 -8.85
CA GLY A 225 -4.04 -20.14 -8.02
C GLY A 225 -5.31 -20.74 -8.62
N ALA A 226 -5.97 -21.64 -7.86
CA ALA A 226 -7.12 -22.41 -8.32
C ALA A 226 -8.36 -21.54 -8.55
N VAL A 227 -8.58 -20.52 -7.72
CA VAL A 227 -9.71 -19.60 -7.82
C VAL A 227 -9.58 -18.71 -9.06
N ALA A 228 -8.36 -18.22 -9.35
CA ALA A 228 -8.09 -17.48 -10.57
C ALA A 228 -8.34 -18.34 -11.83
N LYS A 229 -7.90 -19.61 -11.81
CA LYS A 229 -8.20 -20.56 -12.88
C LYS A 229 -9.69 -20.85 -13.00
N TYR A 230 -10.43 -20.86 -11.89
CA TYR A 230 -11.87 -21.00 -11.88
C TYR A 230 -12.57 -19.83 -12.60
N PHE A 231 -12.24 -18.57 -12.26
CA PHE A 231 -12.75 -17.41 -12.98
C PHE A 231 -12.36 -17.41 -14.46
N SER A 232 -11.12 -17.79 -14.77
CA SER A 232 -10.67 -17.93 -16.16
C SER A 232 -11.48 -18.95 -16.96
N LYS A 233 -11.85 -20.09 -16.38
CA LYS A 233 -12.72 -21.08 -17.03
C LYS A 233 -14.12 -20.54 -17.31
N ILE A 234 -14.67 -19.74 -16.40
CA ILE A 234 -15.97 -19.10 -16.62
C ILE A 234 -15.91 -18.18 -17.84
N ARG A 235 -14.86 -17.37 -17.96
CA ARG A 235 -14.68 -16.42 -19.07
C ARG A 235 -14.45 -17.09 -20.43
N LEU A 236 -13.69 -18.18 -20.47
CA LEU A 236 -13.31 -18.89 -21.72
C LEU A 236 -14.41 -19.84 -22.21
N SER A 237 -15.51 -20.00 -21.49
CA SER A 237 -16.62 -20.83 -21.95
C SER A 237 -17.34 -20.16 -23.12
N GLN A 238 -17.66 -20.92 -24.19
CA GLN A 238 -18.52 -20.44 -25.30
C GLN A 238 -19.83 -19.86 -24.78
N THR A 239 -20.28 -20.39 -23.67
CA THR A 239 -21.44 -19.97 -22.91
C THR A 239 -21.35 -18.51 -22.40
N TYR A 240 -20.14 -17.93 -22.26
CA TYR A 240 -19.97 -16.52 -21.86
C TYR A 240 -20.43 -15.55 -22.96
N GLU A 241 -20.05 -15.78 -24.22
CA GLU A 241 -20.49 -14.93 -25.34
C GLU A 241 -21.99 -15.03 -25.56
N ASP A 242 -22.56 -16.22 -25.39
CA ASP A 242 -24.00 -16.45 -25.48
C ASP A 242 -24.74 -15.77 -24.33
N LEU A 243 -24.18 -15.81 -23.10
CA LEU A 243 -24.75 -15.15 -21.93
C LEU A 243 -24.71 -13.62 -22.06
N ARG A 244 -23.58 -13.07 -22.54
CA ARG A 244 -23.44 -11.64 -22.80
C ARG A 244 -24.51 -11.13 -23.75
N ARG A 245 -24.74 -11.82 -24.88
CA ARG A 245 -25.81 -11.51 -25.84
C ARG A 245 -27.19 -11.64 -25.20
N THR A 246 -27.43 -12.75 -24.51
CA THR A 246 -28.72 -13.03 -23.88
C THR A 246 -29.04 -12.06 -22.75
N THR A 247 -28.05 -11.62 -21.97
CA THR A 247 -28.25 -10.65 -20.88
C THR A 247 -28.56 -9.27 -21.45
N SER A 248 -27.88 -8.84 -22.50
CA SER A 248 -28.19 -7.59 -23.22
C SER A 248 -29.58 -7.63 -23.82
N ASP A 249 -29.93 -8.70 -24.53
CA ASP A 249 -31.24 -8.87 -25.16
C ASP A 249 -32.40 -8.90 -24.14
N ILE A 250 -32.21 -9.56 -22.99
CA ILE A 250 -33.22 -9.60 -21.91
C ILE A 250 -33.40 -8.23 -21.28
N LEU A 251 -32.31 -7.48 -21.07
CA LEU A 251 -32.36 -6.16 -20.49
C LEU A 251 -32.98 -5.13 -21.45
N GLU A 252 -32.67 -5.20 -22.74
CA GLU A 252 -33.28 -4.34 -23.76
C GLU A 252 -34.79 -4.55 -23.94
N HIS A 253 -35.26 -5.79 -23.80
CA HIS A 253 -36.66 -6.15 -24.03
C HIS A 253 -37.51 -6.25 -22.76
N THR A 254 -36.96 -6.00 -21.57
CA THR A 254 -37.70 -6.05 -20.30
C THR A 254 -37.88 -4.66 -19.71
N PRO A 255 -38.99 -3.95 -19.93
CA PRO A 255 -39.28 -2.69 -19.25
C PRO A 255 -39.39 -2.95 -17.74
N VAL A 256 -38.52 -2.35 -16.97
CA VAL A 256 -38.48 -2.40 -15.48
C VAL A 256 -39.68 -1.66 -14.86
N ILE A 257 -40.52 -1.05 -15.66
CA ILE A 257 -41.71 -0.30 -15.23
C ILE A 257 -42.93 -1.22 -15.27
N GLY A 258 -43.37 -1.67 -14.08
CA GLY A 258 -44.69 -2.29 -13.92
C GLY A 258 -44.76 -3.78 -13.60
N LYS A 259 -43.66 -4.50 -13.47
CA LYS A 259 -43.63 -5.88 -12.93
C LYS A 259 -42.81 -5.93 -11.65
N THR A 260 -43.13 -6.85 -10.75
CA THR A 260 -42.42 -6.99 -9.48
C THR A 260 -40.92 -7.22 -9.72
N VAL A 261 -40.07 -6.53 -8.96
CA VAL A 261 -38.60 -6.65 -9.00
C VAL A 261 -38.18 -8.12 -8.90
N GLU A 262 -38.92 -8.92 -8.13
CA GLU A 262 -38.75 -10.38 -7.99
C GLU A 262 -38.86 -11.12 -9.33
N GLU A 263 -39.81 -10.77 -10.18
CA GLU A 263 -39.98 -11.42 -11.51
C GLU A 263 -38.82 -11.07 -12.45
N ALA A 264 -38.32 -9.85 -12.40
CA ALA A 264 -37.15 -9.43 -13.18
C ALA A 264 -35.88 -10.16 -12.67
N ILE A 265 -35.70 -10.25 -11.37
CA ILE A 265 -34.59 -10.98 -10.72
C ILE A 265 -34.70 -12.49 -11.01
N GLU A 266 -35.89 -13.08 -10.92
CA GLU A 266 -36.11 -14.52 -11.25
C GLU A 266 -35.84 -14.82 -12.73
N ARG A 267 -36.19 -13.92 -13.65
CA ARG A 267 -35.86 -14.07 -15.07
C ARG A 267 -34.36 -13.99 -15.33
N ILE A 268 -33.68 -13.00 -14.72
CA ILE A 268 -32.21 -12.89 -14.76
C ILE A 268 -31.56 -14.14 -14.15
N LYS A 269 -32.03 -14.61 -13.00
CA LYS A 269 -31.56 -15.85 -12.37
C LYS A 269 -31.78 -17.07 -13.26
N LYS A 270 -32.95 -17.20 -13.88
CA LYS A 270 -33.29 -18.32 -14.73
C LYS A 270 -32.45 -18.38 -15.99
N SER A 271 -32.15 -17.22 -16.58
CA SER A 271 -31.27 -17.12 -17.75
C SER A 271 -29.82 -17.45 -17.41
N ILE A 272 -29.33 -17.01 -16.24
CA ILE A 272 -27.98 -17.28 -15.77
C ILE A 272 -27.82 -18.74 -15.30
N ARG A 273 -28.80 -19.30 -14.56
CA ARG A 273 -28.78 -20.70 -14.11
C ARG A 273 -28.76 -21.73 -15.24
N MET A 274 -29.38 -21.42 -16.39
CA MET A 274 -29.42 -22.36 -17.53
C MET A 274 -28.06 -22.55 -18.21
N VAL A 275 -27.06 -21.71 -17.94
CA VAL A 275 -25.91 -21.56 -18.81
C VAL A 275 -24.56 -21.86 -18.16
N LEU A 276 -24.41 -21.80 -16.83
CA LEU A 276 -23.10 -21.94 -16.21
C LEU A 276 -22.98 -23.03 -15.13
N PRO A 277 -22.10 -24.04 -15.34
CA PRO A 277 -21.67 -24.97 -14.28
C PRO A 277 -20.80 -24.29 -13.20
N GLY A 278 -20.50 -22.99 -13.34
CA GLY A 278 -19.47 -22.27 -12.58
C GLY A 278 -19.93 -21.45 -11.38
N SER A 279 -21.23 -21.31 -11.12
CA SER A 279 -21.75 -20.55 -9.96
C SER A 279 -21.56 -21.25 -8.60
N GLN A 280 -21.08 -22.49 -8.60
CA GLN A 280 -21.06 -23.40 -7.44
C GLN A 280 -20.28 -22.86 -6.24
N LEU A 281 -19.19 -22.07 -6.43
CA LEU A 281 -18.38 -21.58 -5.32
C LEU A 281 -19.20 -20.67 -4.37
N PHE A 282 -19.83 -19.64 -4.90
CA PHE A 282 -20.58 -18.67 -4.08
C PHE A 282 -21.97 -19.20 -3.67
N GLU A 283 -22.61 -19.99 -4.54
CA GLU A 283 -23.87 -20.65 -4.22
C GLU A 283 -23.71 -21.65 -3.07
N SER A 284 -22.57 -22.36 -2.98
CA SER A 284 -22.23 -23.22 -1.84
C SER A 284 -22.12 -22.46 -0.52
N LEU A 285 -21.78 -21.17 -0.59
CA LEU A 285 -21.78 -20.23 0.55
C LEU A 285 -23.17 -19.60 0.80
N ASN A 286 -24.19 -20.04 0.06
CA ASN A 286 -25.55 -19.48 0.09
C ASN A 286 -25.59 -17.97 -0.24
N VAL A 287 -24.70 -17.50 -1.11
CA VAL A 287 -24.67 -16.12 -1.61
C VAL A 287 -25.14 -16.11 -3.07
N PRO A 288 -26.26 -15.46 -3.40
CA PRO A 288 -26.68 -15.30 -4.79
C PRO A 288 -25.62 -14.61 -5.62
N TYR A 289 -25.33 -15.20 -6.77
CA TYR A 289 -24.33 -14.75 -7.70
C TYR A 289 -24.94 -14.46 -9.06
N PHE A 290 -24.59 -13.31 -9.64
CA PHE A 290 -25.03 -12.84 -10.95
C PHE A 290 -23.82 -12.51 -11.82
N GLY A 291 -23.87 -12.89 -13.08
CA GLY A 291 -22.80 -12.61 -14.04
C GLY A 291 -22.08 -13.89 -14.52
N PRO A 292 -20.96 -13.73 -15.25
CA PRO A 292 -20.30 -12.46 -15.54
C PRO A 292 -21.08 -11.59 -16.54
N VAL A 293 -21.07 -10.26 -16.30
CA VAL A 293 -21.65 -9.26 -17.20
C VAL A 293 -20.56 -8.37 -17.78
N ASP A 294 -20.82 -7.69 -18.90
CA ASP A 294 -19.88 -6.73 -19.47
C ASP A 294 -19.80 -5.48 -18.57
N GLY A 295 -18.65 -5.27 -17.93
CA GLY A 295 -18.40 -4.13 -17.06
C GLY A 295 -18.18 -2.82 -17.80
N HIS A 296 -18.18 -2.83 -19.14
CA HIS A 296 -18.09 -1.64 -20.00
C HIS A 296 -19.43 -1.26 -20.65
N ASP A 297 -20.46 -2.09 -20.51
CA ASP A 297 -21.81 -1.73 -20.93
C ASP A 297 -22.53 -0.95 -19.83
N ILE A 298 -22.40 0.38 -19.89
CA ILE A 298 -22.95 1.27 -18.85
C ILE A 298 -24.49 1.21 -18.82
N GLY A 299 -25.14 0.94 -19.96
CA GLY A 299 -26.59 0.80 -20.05
C GLY A 299 -27.10 -0.41 -19.29
N ALA A 300 -26.50 -1.57 -19.54
CA ALA A 300 -26.78 -2.81 -18.81
C ALA A 300 -26.46 -2.68 -17.31
N LEU A 301 -25.32 -2.07 -16.94
CA LEU A 301 -24.94 -1.85 -15.56
C LEU A 301 -25.95 -0.99 -14.80
N VAL A 302 -26.43 0.11 -15.38
CA VAL A 302 -27.44 0.98 -14.76
C VAL A 302 -28.73 0.20 -14.48
N GLN A 303 -29.18 -0.64 -15.42
CA GLN A 303 -30.38 -1.46 -15.22
C GLN A 303 -30.18 -2.51 -14.12
N LEU A 304 -29.06 -3.22 -14.14
CA LEU A 304 -28.72 -4.23 -13.13
C LEU A 304 -28.61 -3.61 -11.74
N PHE A 305 -27.91 -2.50 -11.59
CA PHE A 305 -27.79 -1.84 -10.30
C PHE A 305 -29.13 -1.32 -9.77
N ARG A 306 -30.02 -0.82 -10.62
CA ARG A 306 -31.39 -0.46 -10.22
C ARG A 306 -32.18 -1.65 -9.68
N ALA A 307 -32.06 -2.83 -10.30
CA ALA A 307 -32.69 -4.05 -9.82
C ALA A 307 -32.03 -4.54 -8.51
N LEU A 308 -30.70 -4.62 -8.46
CA LEU A 308 -29.97 -5.16 -7.30
C LEU A 308 -30.01 -4.22 -6.07
N ARG A 309 -30.26 -2.92 -6.27
CA ARG A 309 -30.50 -1.98 -5.18
C ARG A 309 -31.73 -2.33 -4.34
N GLN A 310 -32.70 -3.05 -4.91
CA GLN A 310 -33.96 -3.42 -4.25
C GLN A 310 -33.90 -4.78 -3.54
N VAL A 311 -32.81 -5.52 -3.69
CA VAL A 311 -32.65 -6.84 -3.06
C VAL A 311 -32.37 -6.68 -1.57
N GLU A 312 -33.07 -7.40 -0.70
CA GLU A 312 -32.96 -7.28 0.76
C GLU A 312 -32.00 -8.31 1.40
N HIS A 313 -31.05 -8.80 0.67
CA HIS A 313 -30.02 -9.72 1.14
C HIS A 313 -28.69 -9.47 0.40
N PRO A 314 -27.55 -9.98 0.89
CA PRO A 314 -26.29 -9.89 0.19
C PRO A 314 -26.33 -10.58 -1.17
N VAL A 315 -25.65 -9.99 -2.16
CA VAL A 315 -25.57 -10.50 -3.53
C VAL A 315 -24.22 -10.13 -4.16
N ILE A 316 -23.70 -11.02 -5.01
CA ILE A 316 -22.48 -10.78 -5.80
C ILE A 316 -22.88 -10.52 -7.24
N LEU A 317 -22.44 -9.41 -7.80
CA LEU A 317 -22.45 -9.13 -9.23
C LEU A 317 -21.03 -9.24 -9.78
N HIS A 318 -20.79 -10.21 -10.65
CA HIS A 318 -19.51 -10.39 -11.32
C HIS A 318 -19.50 -9.58 -12.62
N CYS A 319 -18.62 -8.57 -12.69
CA CYS A 319 -18.41 -7.74 -13.86
C CYS A 319 -17.06 -8.10 -14.49
N HIS A 320 -17.07 -8.45 -15.77
CA HIS A 320 -15.85 -8.63 -16.54
C HIS A 320 -15.43 -7.29 -17.15
N THR A 321 -14.18 -6.89 -16.91
CA THR A 321 -13.63 -5.64 -17.42
C THR A 321 -12.27 -5.86 -18.09
N LYS A 322 -11.82 -4.84 -18.80
CA LYS A 322 -10.50 -4.81 -19.45
C LYS A 322 -9.60 -3.82 -18.76
N LYS A 323 -8.54 -4.31 -18.11
CA LYS A 323 -7.54 -3.47 -17.46
C LYS A 323 -6.82 -2.61 -18.49
N GLY A 324 -6.78 -1.28 -18.30
CA GLY A 324 -6.19 -0.36 -19.28
C GLY A 324 -7.12 0.02 -20.45
N MET A 325 -8.43 -0.23 -20.34
CA MET A 325 -9.43 0.11 -21.35
C MET A 325 -9.27 1.52 -21.90
N GLY A 326 -9.29 1.65 -23.23
CA GLY A 326 -9.17 2.94 -23.94
C GLY A 326 -7.75 3.51 -24.02
N PHE A 327 -6.72 2.79 -23.55
CA PHE A 327 -5.33 3.20 -23.67
C PHE A 327 -4.46 2.02 -24.14
N THR A 328 -4.20 1.94 -25.43
CA THR A 328 -3.53 0.80 -26.08
C THR A 328 -2.22 0.34 -25.39
N PRO A 329 -1.33 1.24 -24.92
CA PRO A 329 -0.13 0.81 -24.20
C PRO A 329 -0.43 0.08 -22.88
N ALA A 330 -1.45 0.53 -22.14
CA ALA A 330 -1.84 -0.11 -20.87
C ALA A 330 -2.65 -1.39 -21.10
N ASP A 331 -3.37 -1.48 -22.20
CA ASP A 331 -4.07 -2.69 -22.62
C ASP A 331 -3.10 -3.82 -23.00
N SER A 332 -2.03 -3.49 -23.72
CA SER A 332 -1.01 -4.47 -24.15
C SER A 332 -0.04 -4.87 -23.02
N GLN A 333 0.20 -4.00 -22.03
CA GLN A 333 1.13 -4.22 -20.93
C GLN A 333 0.53 -3.79 -19.57
N PRO A 334 -0.58 -4.40 -19.11
CA PRO A 334 -1.32 -3.93 -17.95
C PRO A 334 -0.53 -3.98 -16.63
N SER A 335 0.43 -4.89 -16.47
CA SER A 335 1.32 -4.95 -15.30
C SER A 335 2.23 -3.72 -15.23
N LYS A 336 2.81 -3.31 -16.35
CA LYS A 336 3.67 -2.12 -16.44
C LYS A 336 2.93 -0.83 -16.08
N TYR A 337 1.65 -0.72 -16.48
CA TYR A 337 0.81 0.44 -16.23
C TYR A 337 -0.12 0.28 -15.03
N HIS A 338 0.07 -0.76 -14.22
CA HIS A 338 -0.65 -0.89 -12.95
C HIS A 338 -0.35 0.30 -12.03
N SER A 339 0.94 0.63 -11.83
CA SER A 339 1.40 1.85 -11.17
C SER A 339 2.59 2.39 -11.95
N THR A 340 2.41 3.54 -12.61
CA THR A 340 3.44 4.13 -13.47
C THR A 340 3.96 5.45 -12.91
N GLY A 341 5.23 5.76 -13.18
CA GLY A 341 5.76 7.11 -13.03
C GLY A 341 5.19 8.06 -14.09
N PRO A 342 5.52 9.36 -14.02
CA PRO A 342 5.18 10.32 -15.06
C PRO A 342 5.72 9.89 -16.43
N PHE A 343 4.94 10.12 -17.49
CA PHE A 343 5.29 9.76 -18.85
C PHE A 343 4.81 10.80 -19.86
N LYS A 344 5.37 10.76 -21.06
CA LYS A 344 4.95 11.56 -22.23
C LYS A 344 4.48 10.63 -23.34
N MET A 345 3.52 11.10 -24.12
CA MET A 345 3.10 10.44 -25.34
C MET A 345 3.86 11.04 -26.53
N ASN A 346 4.48 10.18 -27.33
CA ASN A 346 5.07 10.54 -28.62
C ASN A 346 4.38 9.67 -29.69
N GLY A 347 3.25 10.16 -30.21
CA GLY A 347 2.30 9.33 -30.96
C GLY A 347 1.77 8.20 -30.08
N ASP A 348 1.88 6.95 -30.54
CA ASP A 348 1.48 5.75 -29.78
C ASP A 348 2.56 5.23 -28.82
N VAL A 349 3.73 5.88 -28.78
CA VAL A 349 4.85 5.46 -27.93
C VAL A 349 4.80 6.21 -26.60
N VAL A 350 4.89 5.44 -25.50
CA VAL A 350 4.98 5.99 -24.15
C VAL A 350 6.43 6.03 -23.71
N GLU A 351 6.91 7.22 -23.41
CA GLU A 351 8.27 7.47 -22.93
C GLU A 351 8.21 7.97 -21.47
N PRO A 352 9.09 7.51 -20.57
CA PRO A 352 9.19 8.09 -19.24
C PRO A 352 9.44 9.61 -19.34
N ALA A 353 8.74 10.41 -18.53
CA ALA A 353 8.93 11.88 -18.54
C ALA A 353 10.34 12.27 -18.06
N THR A 354 10.95 11.45 -17.23
CA THR A 354 12.34 11.56 -16.78
C THR A 354 13.02 10.21 -16.90
N GLU A 355 14.21 10.17 -17.46
CA GLU A 355 15.03 8.96 -17.45
C GLU A 355 15.36 8.58 -16.00
N LYS A 356 15.25 7.29 -15.71
CA LYS A 356 15.64 6.73 -14.41
C LYS A 356 17.17 6.80 -14.30
N GLN A 357 17.69 7.87 -13.73
CA GLN A 357 19.13 8.00 -13.50
C GLN A 357 19.51 7.24 -12.22
N GLY A 358 20.22 6.12 -12.37
CA GLY A 358 20.76 5.35 -11.26
C GLY A 358 20.06 4.01 -11.03
N ARG A 359 20.65 3.22 -10.14
CA ARG A 359 20.21 1.89 -9.71
C ARG A 359 19.38 2.01 -8.44
N SER A 360 18.21 1.38 -8.38
CA SER A 360 17.41 1.34 -7.17
C SER A 360 17.89 0.24 -6.19
N PHE A 361 17.48 0.34 -4.91
CA PHE A 361 17.69 -0.76 -3.95
C PHE A 361 17.01 -2.05 -4.41
N THR A 362 15.81 -1.96 -4.99
CA THR A 362 15.08 -3.11 -5.57
C THR A 362 15.85 -3.76 -6.71
N ASP A 363 16.49 -2.95 -7.61
CA ASP A 363 17.32 -3.48 -8.69
C ASP A 363 18.60 -4.14 -8.14
N ALA A 364 19.24 -3.52 -7.14
CA ALA A 364 20.43 -4.06 -6.47
C ALA A 364 20.12 -5.39 -5.78
N PHE A 365 18.99 -5.47 -5.08
CA PHE A 365 18.50 -6.70 -4.46
C PHE A 365 18.28 -7.81 -5.50
N GLY A 366 17.54 -7.52 -6.57
CA GLY A 366 17.21 -8.53 -7.59
C GLY A 366 18.43 -9.11 -8.29
N ASP A 367 19.41 -8.26 -8.65
CA ASP A 367 20.66 -8.70 -9.26
C ASP A 367 21.48 -9.56 -8.30
N GLU A 368 21.58 -9.16 -7.06
CA GLU A 368 22.37 -9.84 -6.06
C GLU A 368 21.75 -11.19 -5.65
N LEU A 369 20.43 -11.26 -5.53
CA LEU A 369 19.74 -12.52 -5.27
C LEU A 369 19.96 -13.54 -6.37
N VAL A 370 19.92 -13.12 -7.64
CA VAL A 370 20.25 -14.00 -8.78
C VAL A 370 21.67 -14.52 -8.68
N ARG A 371 22.65 -13.64 -8.43
CA ARG A 371 24.07 -13.99 -8.25
C ARG A 371 24.29 -15.03 -7.15
N LEU A 372 23.60 -14.87 -6.01
CA LEU A 372 23.70 -15.79 -4.88
C LEU A 372 23.00 -17.14 -5.16
N ALA A 373 21.84 -17.09 -5.81
CA ALA A 373 21.09 -18.28 -6.18
C ALA A 373 21.78 -19.15 -7.28
N GLU A 374 22.68 -18.57 -8.07
CA GLU A 374 23.55 -19.33 -8.96
C GLU A 374 24.55 -20.19 -8.19
N LYS A 375 25.01 -19.71 -7.04
CA LYS A 375 25.97 -20.43 -6.19
C LYS A 375 25.29 -21.45 -5.27
N ASP A 376 24.06 -21.17 -4.81
CA ASP A 376 23.31 -22.07 -3.92
C ASP A 376 21.94 -22.46 -4.50
N LYS A 377 21.80 -23.72 -4.89
CA LYS A 377 20.56 -24.28 -5.43
C LYS A 377 19.43 -24.40 -4.40
N LYS A 378 19.71 -24.25 -3.10
CA LYS A 378 18.71 -24.26 -2.03
C LYS A 378 17.91 -22.96 -1.95
N VAL A 379 18.42 -21.87 -2.53
CA VAL A 379 17.75 -20.58 -2.55
C VAL A 379 16.50 -20.65 -3.43
N VAL A 380 15.34 -20.37 -2.83
CA VAL A 380 14.04 -20.27 -3.50
C VAL A 380 13.40 -18.93 -3.14
N ALA A 381 12.66 -18.33 -4.07
CA ALA A 381 12.03 -17.02 -3.86
C ALA A 381 10.50 -17.12 -3.87
N ILE A 382 9.85 -16.36 -2.97
CA ILE A 382 8.40 -16.31 -2.83
C ILE A 382 7.95 -14.85 -2.97
N SER A 383 6.94 -14.63 -3.80
CA SER A 383 6.25 -13.33 -3.98
C SER A 383 4.77 -13.47 -3.64
N SER A 384 4.17 -12.35 -3.18
CA SER A 384 2.72 -12.24 -2.99
C SER A 384 2.15 -11.26 -4.02
N ALA A 385 2.05 -11.70 -5.29
CA ALA A 385 1.57 -10.93 -6.45
C ALA A 385 2.40 -9.68 -6.78
N MET A 386 3.66 -9.60 -6.34
CA MET A 386 4.50 -8.40 -6.47
C MET A 386 5.87 -8.70 -7.11
N CYS A 387 5.95 -9.69 -7.99
CA CYS A 387 7.20 -10.17 -8.57
C CYS A 387 8.07 -9.04 -9.17
N GLU A 388 7.49 -8.20 -10.05
CA GLU A 388 8.25 -7.08 -10.64
C GLU A 388 8.52 -5.98 -9.61
N GLY A 389 7.55 -5.67 -8.77
CA GLY A 389 7.66 -4.63 -7.76
C GLY A 389 8.71 -4.90 -6.68
N THR A 390 9.02 -6.16 -6.39
CA THR A 390 10.06 -6.58 -5.43
C THR A 390 11.38 -6.99 -6.08
N GLY A 391 11.55 -6.77 -7.40
CA GLY A 391 12.81 -7.07 -8.10
C GLY A 391 13.02 -8.54 -8.46
N LEU A 392 12.02 -9.40 -8.30
CA LEU A 392 12.14 -10.85 -8.53
C LEU A 392 12.00 -11.28 -10.01
N LYS A 393 11.75 -10.34 -10.94
CA LYS A 393 11.58 -10.66 -12.37
C LYS A 393 12.73 -11.48 -12.92
N LYS A 394 13.98 -11.03 -12.74
CA LYS A 394 15.18 -11.72 -13.20
C LYS A 394 15.34 -13.10 -12.56
N PHE A 395 14.99 -13.23 -11.27
CA PHE A 395 15.00 -14.51 -10.56
C PHE A 395 13.98 -15.48 -11.16
N ARG A 396 12.74 -15.05 -11.38
CA ARG A 396 11.68 -15.85 -12.04
C ARG A 396 12.08 -16.32 -13.42
N GLU A 397 12.67 -15.43 -14.22
CA GLU A 397 13.12 -15.77 -15.60
C GLU A 397 14.29 -16.75 -15.58
N ARG A 398 15.22 -16.63 -14.63
CA ARG A 398 16.43 -17.44 -14.54
C ARG A 398 16.19 -18.80 -13.85
N PHE A 399 15.29 -18.83 -12.84
CA PHE A 399 15.03 -19.99 -12.00
C PHE A 399 13.53 -20.25 -11.82
N PRO A 400 12.77 -20.54 -12.88
CA PRO A 400 11.32 -20.69 -12.82
C PRO A 400 10.86 -21.78 -11.85
N ASP A 401 11.64 -22.87 -11.70
CA ASP A 401 11.33 -23.99 -10.79
C ASP A 401 11.61 -23.67 -9.31
N ARG A 402 12.23 -22.53 -9.02
CA ARG A 402 12.57 -22.07 -7.68
C ARG A 402 11.86 -20.78 -7.30
N PHE A 403 10.89 -20.35 -8.10
CA PHE A 403 10.08 -19.17 -7.88
C PHE A 403 8.63 -19.56 -7.63
N TYR A 404 8.03 -18.99 -6.58
CA TYR A 404 6.64 -19.19 -6.22
C TYR A 404 5.93 -17.85 -6.08
N ASP A 405 4.85 -17.64 -6.85
CA ASP A 405 3.91 -16.55 -6.62
C ASP A 405 2.62 -17.12 -6.03
N VAL A 406 2.29 -16.67 -4.83
CA VAL A 406 1.12 -17.17 -4.09
C VAL A 406 -0.12 -16.30 -4.26
N GLY A 407 -0.07 -15.27 -5.12
CA GLY A 407 -1.11 -14.26 -5.22
C GLY A 407 -1.08 -13.29 -4.02
N ILE A 408 -2.16 -12.53 -3.81
CA ILE A 408 -2.26 -11.61 -2.66
C ILE A 408 -2.58 -12.42 -1.39
N ALA A 409 -1.57 -13.12 -0.87
CA ALA A 409 -1.70 -14.06 0.25
C ALA A 409 -0.40 -14.06 1.10
N GLU A 410 -0.12 -12.93 1.73
CA GLU A 410 1.11 -12.70 2.48
C GLU A 410 1.30 -13.71 3.62
N SER A 411 0.23 -14.06 4.34
CA SER A 411 0.25 -15.07 5.41
C SER A 411 0.67 -16.42 4.87
N ALA A 412 0.05 -16.89 3.78
CA ALA A 412 0.41 -18.15 3.14
C ALA A 412 1.85 -18.16 2.59
N ALA A 413 2.37 -17.01 2.13
CA ALA A 413 3.76 -16.89 1.72
C ALA A 413 4.73 -17.24 2.85
N VAL A 414 4.45 -16.78 4.06
CA VAL A 414 5.27 -17.05 5.24
C VAL A 414 5.14 -18.51 5.70
N GLU A 415 3.92 -19.07 5.72
CA GLU A 415 3.67 -20.48 6.07
C GLU A 415 4.39 -21.43 5.09
N ILE A 416 4.29 -21.17 3.77
CA ILE A 416 4.99 -21.93 2.74
C ILE A 416 6.50 -21.81 2.92
N ALA A 417 7.02 -20.61 3.20
CA ALA A 417 8.44 -20.39 3.46
C ALA A 417 8.92 -21.20 4.67
N ALA A 418 8.15 -21.24 5.75
CA ALA A 418 8.47 -22.03 6.93
C ALA A 418 8.57 -23.54 6.59
N GLY A 419 7.61 -24.07 5.81
CA GLY A 419 7.64 -25.45 5.31
C GLY A 419 8.86 -25.74 4.44
N LEU A 420 9.22 -24.83 3.53
CA LEU A 420 10.42 -24.95 2.68
C LEU A 420 11.72 -24.90 3.50
N ALA A 421 11.80 -24.02 4.49
CA ALA A 421 12.94 -23.95 5.41
C ALA A 421 13.08 -25.24 6.23
N LYS A 422 11.97 -25.76 6.73
CA LYS A 422 11.95 -27.05 7.46
C LYS A 422 12.39 -28.22 6.60
N SER A 423 12.17 -28.15 5.29
CA SER A 423 12.62 -29.14 4.31
C SER A 423 14.09 -28.97 3.89
N GLY A 424 14.82 -28.00 4.46
CA GLY A 424 16.25 -27.76 4.23
C GLY A 424 16.57 -26.81 3.06
N LEU A 425 15.57 -26.10 2.52
CA LEU A 425 15.75 -25.03 1.56
C LEU A 425 16.07 -23.70 2.25
N ARG A 426 16.41 -22.68 1.44
CA ARG A 426 16.66 -21.29 1.87
C ARG A 426 15.63 -20.36 1.22
N PRO A 427 14.42 -20.25 1.79
CA PRO A 427 13.37 -19.41 1.23
C PRO A 427 13.64 -17.92 1.49
N VAL A 428 13.44 -17.13 0.44
CA VAL A 428 13.50 -15.67 0.42
C VAL A 428 12.10 -15.15 0.13
N VAL A 429 11.46 -14.56 1.13
CA VAL A 429 10.11 -14.00 1.06
C VAL A 429 10.22 -12.51 0.78
N CYS A 430 9.68 -12.07 -0.37
CA CYS A 430 9.77 -10.68 -0.82
C CYS A 430 8.40 -10.01 -0.76
N ILE A 431 8.19 -9.14 0.22
CA ILE A 431 6.91 -8.46 0.49
C ILE A 431 7.21 -6.99 0.85
N TYR A 432 6.30 -6.07 0.48
CA TYR A 432 6.42 -4.68 0.93
C TYR A 432 6.22 -4.57 2.44
N SER A 433 6.97 -3.67 3.07
CA SER A 433 6.96 -3.48 4.51
C SER A 433 5.55 -3.34 5.09
N THR A 434 4.72 -2.48 4.51
CA THR A 434 3.34 -2.27 4.97
C THR A 434 2.46 -3.52 4.83
N PHE A 435 2.66 -4.36 3.79
CA PHE A 435 1.86 -5.56 3.56
C PHE A 435 2.30 -6.74 4.42
N LEU A 436 3.57 -6.78 4.82
CA LEU A 436 4.10 -7.83 5.71
C LEU A 436 3.41 -7.84 7.09
N GLN A 437 2.79 -6.75 7.51
CA GLN A 437 1.99 -6.67 8.75
C GLN A 437 0.90 -7.74 8.83
N ARG A 438 0.36 -8.21 7.70
CA ARG A 438 -0.64 -9.28 7.65
C ARG A 438 -0.13 -10.63 8.09
N SER A 439 1.18 -10.81 8.07
CA SER A 439 1.82 -12.07 8.41
C SER A 439 2.46 -12.05 9.80
N PHE A 440 2.06 -11.11 10.66
CA PHE A 440 2.64 -10.98 12.00
C PHE A 440 2.57 -12.31 12.79
N ASP A 441 1.40 -12.94 12.82
CA ASP A 441 1.18 -14.20 13.53
C ASP A 441 2.00 -15.34 12.92
N GLN A 442 2.01 -15.44 11.59
CA GLN A 442 2.77 -16.49 10.88
C GLN A 442 4.29 -16.31 11.05
N ILE A 443 4.79 -15.08 11.08
CA ILE A 443 6.21 -14.81 11.37
C ILE A 443 6.53 -15.24 12.80
N PHE A 444 5.66 -14.96 13.76
CA PHE A 444 5.83 -15.36 15.14
C PHE A 444 5.79 -16.87 15.29
N GLN A 445 4.69 -17.50 14.90
CA GLN A 445 4.43 -18.91 15.17
C GLN A 445 5.26 -19.86 14.30
N GLU A 446 5.26 -19.63 12.97
CA GLU A 446 5.83 -20.59 12.02
C GLU A 446 7.35 -20.38 11.82
N VAL A 447 7.87 -19.17 12.05
CA VAL A 447 9.26 -18.85 11.76
C VAL A 447 10.07 -18.58 13.03
N SER A 448 9.70 -17.56 13.82
CA SER A 448 10.45 -17.11 14.99
C SER A 448 10.47 -18.17 16.09
N LEU A 449 9.30 -18.67 16.51
CA LEU A 449 9.16 -19.69 17.54
C LEU A 449 9.86 -21.00 17.15
N GLN A 450 9.85 -21.34 15.87
CA GLN A 450 10.48 -22.54 15.32
C GLN A 450 11.98 -22.36 15.02
N ASN A 451 12.51 -21.15 15.13
CA ASN A 451 13.89 -20.77 14.77
C ASN A 451 14.28 -21.25 13.35
N LEU A 452 13.45 -20.93 12.36
CA LEU A 452 13.67 -21.35 10.99
C LEU A 452 14.45 -20.31 10.19
N PRO A 453 15.40 -20.70 9.32
CA PRO A 453 16.22 -19.80 8.53
C PRO A 453 15.49 -19.28 7.28
N VAL A 454 14.49 -18.45 7.49
CA VAL A 454 13.75 -17.73 6.46
C VAL A 454 14.35 -16.34 6.28
N VAL A 455 14.59 -15.92 5.03
CA VAL A 455 15.02 -14.56 4.72
C VAL A 455 13.82 -13.74 4.28
N PHE A 456 13.53 -12.66 4.98
CA PHE A 456 12.50 -11.69 4.61
C PHE A 456 13.17 -10.49 3.93
N CYS A 457 12.91 -10.27 2.65
CA CYS A 457 13.33 -9.09 1.91
C CYS A 457 12.18 -8.08 1.89
N ILE A 458 12.31 -7.07 2.75
CA ILE A 458 11.26 -6.11 3.08
C ILE A 458 11.49 -4.86 2.24
N ASP A 459 10.86 -4.80 1.08
CA ASP A 459 10.91 -3.66 0.17
C ASP A 459 9.95 -2.54 0.62
N ARG A 460 10.16 -1.30 0.19
CA ARG A 460 9.37 -0.12 0.59
C ARG A 460 9.42 0.14 2.10
N ALA A 461 10.52 -0.19 2.76
CA ALA A 461 10.73 0.21 4.15
C ALA A 461 10.95 1.72 4.25
N GLY A 462 10.42 2.35 5.31
CA GLY A 462 10.45 3.80 5.48
C GLY A 462 9.33 4.53 4.71
N MET A 463 9.55 5.81 4.45
CA MET A 463 8.60 6.64 3.70
C MET A 463 8.66 6.32 2.20
N VAL A 464 7.49 6.21 1.56
CA VAL A 464 7.37 5.78 0.15
C VAL A 464 6.92 6.90 -0.80
N GLY A 465 6.75 8.11 -0.30
CA GLY A 465 6.37 9.26 -1.14
C GLY A 465 4.89 9.29 -1.47
N ALA A 466 4.60 9.27 -2.76
CA ALA A 466 3.29 9.55 -3.34
C ALA A 466 2.14 8.59 -2.98
N ASP A 467 2.42 7.38 -2.49
CA ASP A 467 1.39 6.42 -2.08
C ASP A 467 0.84 6.68 -0.67
N GLY A 468 1.56 7.46 0.15
CA GLY A 468 1.10 7.99 1.40
C GLY A 468 0.93 6.97 2.54
N PRO A 469 0.06 7.28 3.52
CA PRO A 469 0.05 6.62 4.83
C PRO A 469 -0.26 5.12 4.81
N THR A 470 -0.99 4.63 3.82
CA THR A 470 -1.31 3.20 3.71
C THR A 470 -0.15 2.37 3.18
N HIS A 471 0.88 3.00 2.63
CA HIS A 471 2.01 2.33 1.99
C HIS A 471 3.36 2.58 2.68
N HIS A 472 3.45 3.53 3.62
CA HIS A 472 4.67 3.76 4.39
C HIS A 472 5.07 2.53 5.20
N GLY A 473 6.33 2.14 5.11
CA GLY A 473 6.95 1.06 5.89
C GLY A 473 7.50 1.58 7.22
N LEU A 474 6.65 2.07 8.11
CA LEU A 474 7.04 2.77 9.33
C LEU A 474 6.81 1.96 10.61
N MET A 475 6.43 0.68 10.50
CA MET A 475 6.08 -0.15 11.66
C MET A 475 6.85 -1.47 11.73
N ASP A 476 7.55 -1.85 10.65
CA ASP A 476 8.22 -3.15 10.51
C ASP A 476 9.28 -3.41 11.58
N ILE A 477 10.15 -2.44 11.91
CA ILE A 477 11.13 -2.59 12.99
C ILE A 477 10.40 -2.87 14.31
N GLY A 478 9.33 -2.12 14.60
CA GLY A 478 8.62 -2.19 15.86
C GLY A 478 8.09 -3.59 16.17
N TYR A 479 7.40 -4.22 15.22
CA TYR A 479 6.80 -5.54 15.47
C TYR A 479 7.74 -6.72 15.20
N LEU A 480 8.78 -6.56 14.36
CA LEU A 480 9.73 -7.64 14.09
C LEU A 480 10.79 -7.79 15.20
N ARG A 481 11.34 -6.66 15.70
CA ARG A 481 12.41 -6.72 16.70
C ARG A 481 11.99 -7.27 18.06
N MET A 482 10.69 -7.35 18.34
CA MET A 482 10.19 -7.95 19.58
C MET A 482 10.19 -9.48 19.55
N MET A 483 10.32 -10.10 18.37
CA MET A 483 10.31 -11.54 18.20
C MET A 483 11.70 -12.14 18.46
N PRO A 484 11.83 -13.18 19.33
CA PRO A 484 13.07 -13.92 19.48
C PRO A 484 13.51 -14.59 18.17
N ASN A 485 14.79 -14.98 18.08
CA ASN A 485 15.34 -15.70 16.93
C ASN A 485 15.21 -14.99 15.58
N LEU A 486 15.05 -13.67 15.60
CA LEU A 486 14.88 -12.84 14.40
C LEU A 486 15.91 -11.73 14.40
N VAL A 487 16.59 -11.56 13.27
CA VAL A 487 17.63 -10.54 13.05
C VAL A 487 17.11 -9.49 12.08
N LEU A 488 17.29 -8.20 12.41
CA LEU A 488 16.92 -7.10 11.53
C LEU A 488 18.15 -6.36 11.04
N VAL A 489 18.35 -6.36 9.71
CA VAL A 489 19.42 -5.63 9.03
C VAL A 489 18.83 -4.65 8.02
N SER A 490 19.57 -3.56 7.77
CA SER A 490 19.25 -2.60 6.73
C SER A 490 20.52 -2.15 6.01
N PRO A 491 20.70 -2.50 4.73
CA PRO A 491 21.83 -2.02 3.94
C PRO A 491 21.67 -0.53 3.64
N ALA A 492 22.78 0.19 3.64
CA ALA A 492 22.81 1.62 3.35
C ALA A 492 23.07 1.93 1.87
N ASP A 493 23.69 1.00 1.12
CA ASP A 493 24.02 1.16 -0.31
C ASP A 493 24.02 -0.19 -1.05
N ALA A 494 24.46 -0.18 -2.33
CA ALA A 494 24.47 -1.39 -3.17
C ALA A 494 25.50 -2.42 -2.72
N VAL A 495 26.64 -2.01 -2.18
CA VAL A 495 27.69 -2.90 -1.68
C VAL A 495 27.17 -3.61 -0.43
N GLU A 496 26.56 -2.86 0.48
CA GLU A 496 25.94 -3.43 1.69
C GLU A 496 24.75 -4.34 1.39
N MET A 497 24.01 -4.09 0.31
CA MET A 497 22.93 -5.01 -0.11
C MET A 497 23.47 -6.41 -0.37
N GLY A 498 24.60 -6.50 -1.08
CA GLY A 498 25.27 -7.78 -1.32
C GLY A 498 25.71 -8.46 -0.03
N GLY A 499 26.40 -7.74 0.85
CA GLY A 499 26.86 -8.25 2.15
C GLY A 499 25.72 -8.66 3.08
N ALA A 500 24.64 -7.90 3.12
CA ALA A 500 23.46 -8.20 3.92
C ALA A 500 22.74 -9.48 3.45
N LEU A 501 22.63 -9.70 2.12
CA LEU A 501 22.03 -10.91 1.56
C LEU A 501 22.94 -12.14 1.76
N GLU A 502 24.24 -12.02 1.59
CA GLU A 502 25.20 -13.11 1.90
C GLU A 502 25.10 -13.52 3.37
N PHE A 503 25.08 -12.55 4.28
CA PHE A 503 24.87 -12.79 5.70
C PHE A 503 23.53 -13.48 5.96
N ALA A 504 22.44 -12.96 5.40
CA ALA A 504 21.10 -13.48 5.62
C ALA A 504 20.94 -14.93 5.15
N LEU A 505 21.46 -15.27 3.96
CA LEU A 505 21.41 -16.62 3.40
C LEU A 505 22.31 -17.63 4.14
N SER A 506 23.37 -17.16 4.83
CA SER A 506 24.25 -18.00 5.61
C SER A 506 23.78 -18.22 7.07
N ALA A 507 22.84 -17.39 7.54
CA ALA A 507 22.37 -17.45 8.92
C ALA A 507 21.60 -18.74 9.23
N ASP A 508 21.63 -19.16 10.50
CA ASP A 508 20.91 -20.32 11.05
C ASP A 508 19.52 -19.99 11.61
N ARG A 509 19.07 -18.75 11.42
CA ARG A 509 17.83 -18.17 11.94
C ARG A 509 17.21 -17.20 10.95
N ALA A 510 16.03 -16.68 11.26
CA ALA A 510 15.37 -15.72 10.41
C ALA A 510 16.12 -14.38 10.35
N VAL A 511 16.24 -13.83 9.14
CA VAL A 511 16.85 -12.51 8.89
C VAL A 511 15.92 -11.66 8.05
N CYS A 512 15.60 -10.47 8.54
CA CYS A 512 14.85 -9.45 7.82
C CYS A 512 15.82 -8.42 7.24
N VAL A 513 15.88 -8.31 5.91
CA VAL A 513 16.66 -7.32 5.16
C VAL A 513 15.69 -6.25 4.68
N ARG A 514 15.69 -5.06 5.30
CA ARG A 514 14.78 -3.96 4.96
C ARG A 514 15.48 -2.88 4.14
N TYR A 515 14.82 -2.38 3.10
CA TYR A 515 15.35 -1.34 2.20
C TYR A 515 14.22 -0.51 1.56
N PRO A 516 14.49 0.77 1.18
CA PRO A 516 13.48 1.66 0.64
C PRO A 516 13.26 1.45 -0.86
N LYS A 517 12.13 2.00 -1.36
CA LYS A 517 11.91 2.24 -2.79
C LYS A 517 12.64 3.52 -3.21
N GLU A 518 13.93 3.44 -3.43
CA GLU A 518 14.75 4.63 -3.73
C GLU A 518 15.89 4.31 -4.71
N ILE A 519 16.36 5.33 -5.41
CA ILE A 519 17.59 5.27 -6.17
C ILE A 519 18.76 5.37 -5.19
N ILE A 520 19.72 4.50 -5.34
CA ILE A 520 20.93 4.50 -4.51
C ILE A 520 21.78 5.73 -4.87
N ALA A 521 22.05 6.58 -3.90
CA ALA A 521 22.79 7.83 -4.09
C ALA A 521 24.25 7.58 -4.55
N SER A 522 24.85 6.49 -4.08
CA SER A 522 26.18 6.03 -4.48
C SER A 522 26.24 4.51 -4.39
N GLN A 523 27.02 3.85 -5.25
CA GLN A 523 27.26 2.41 -5.15
C GLN A 523 27.89 2.02 -3.80
N GLN A 524 28.71 2.91 -3.27
CA GLN A 524 29.36 2.80 -1.97
C GLN A 524 29.36 4.17 -1.28
N ILE A 525 28.64 4.29 -0.17
CA ILE A 525 28.49 5.55 0.59
C ILE A 525 29.71 5.80 1.49
N ALA A 526 30.28 4.74 2.07
CA ALA A 526 31.44 4.77 2.95
C ALA A 526 32.43 3.65 2.61
N GLU A 527 33.71 3.81 2.91
CA GLU A 527 34.71 2.75 2.72
C GLU A 527 34.35 1.49 3.51
N SER A 528 33.80 1.65 4.71
CA SER A 528 33.31 0.57 5.56
C SER A 528 32.12 -0.22 4.99
N SER A 529 31.47 0.24 3.91
CA SER A 529 30.38 -0.51 3.25
C SER A 529 30.83 -1.88 2.75
N SER A 530 32.12 -2.04 2.41
CA SER A 530 32.72 -3.32 1.98
C SER A 530 33.10 -4.26 3.13
N GLU A 531 33.02 -3.81 4.39
CA GLU A 531 33.27 -4.69 5.53
C GLU A 531 32.19 -5.79 5.62
N PRO A 532 32.58 -7.05 5.97
CA PRO A 532 31.61 -8.14 6.11
C PRO A 532 30.53 -7.84 7.15
N PHE A 533 29.30 -8.32 6.91
CA PHE A 533 28.26 -8.31 7.93
C PHE A 533 28.54 -9.37 8.99
N LEU A 534 28.72 -8.94 10.22
CA LEU A 534 28.84 -9.81 11.39
C LEU A 534 27.65 -9.54 12.31
N LEU A 535 27.06 -10.57 12.87
CA LEU A 535 25.84 -10.50 13.69
C LEU A 535 25.98 -9.42 14.78
N GLY A 536 25.09 -8.43 14.73
CA GLY A 536 25.02 -7.33 15.70
C GLY A 536 26.25 -6.43 15.71
N LYS A 537 26.99 -6.29 14.59
CA LYS A 537 28.13 -5.39 14.50
C LYS A 537 27.83 -4.19 13.60
N SER A 538 28.10 -3.02 14.16
CA SER A 538 28.11 -1.73 13.47
C SER A 538 29.46 -1.45 12.84
N VAL A 539 29.51 -0.52 11.87
CA VAL A 539 30.75 -0.05 11.25
C VAL A 539 30.86 1.47 11.32
N VAL A 540 32.08 1.98 11.30
CA VAL A 540 32.34 3.43 11.32
C VAL A 540 32.27 3.94 9.88
N ALA A 541 31.27 4.75 9.57
CA ALA A 541 31.09 5.35 8.25
C ALA A 541 31.91 6.64 8.06
N ARG A 542 32.12 7.41 9.13
CA ARG A 542 32.99 8.59 9.20
C ARG A 542 33.58 8.72 10.59
N ARG A 543 34.84 9.04 10.68
CA ARG A 543 35.57 9.28 11.95
C ARG A 543 36.34 10.59 11.90
N SER A 544 36.39 11.28 13.04
CA SER A 544 37.28 12.42 13.26
C SER A 544 37.85 12.39 14.68
N ASP A 545 39.15 12.63 14.80
CA ASP A 545 39.80 12.71 16.12
C ASP A 545 39.36 13.93 16.96
N LYS A 546 38.68 14.90 16.31
CA LYS A 546 38.11 16.10 16.94
C LYS A 546 36.58 16.01 17.10
N SER A 547 36.03 14.84 16.97
CA SER A 547 34.57 14.63 16.99
C SER A 547 33.97 15.06 18.33
N VAL A 548 33.00 15.98 18.25
CA VAL A 548 32.29 16.54 19.42
C VAL A 548 30.92 15.89 19.65
N ALA A 549 30.37 15.17 18.67
CA ALA A 549 29.10 14.43 18.75
C ALA A 549 29.15 13.18 17.87
N VAL A 550 28.18 12.29 18.05
CA VAL A 550 28.07 11.05 17.28
C VAL A 550 26.69 10.93 16.66
N ILE A 551 26.61 10.67 15.35
CA ILE A 551 25.39 10.26 14.66
C ILE A 551 25.43 8.75 14.46
N ILE A 552 24.38 8.05 14.86
CA ILE A 552 24.20 6.61 14.67
C ILE A 552 23.03 6.43 13.71
N SER A 553 23.33 6.04 12.48
CA SER A 553 22.35 5.90 11.40
C SER A 553 22.00 4.44 11.15
N TYR A 554 20.74 4.15 10.78
CA TYR A 554 20.28 2.82 10.46
C TYR A 554 19.70 2.75 9.04
N GLY A 555 20.40 2.04 8.15
CA GLY A 555 20.00 1.80 6.77
C GLY A 555 20.26 2.97 5.82
N SER A 556 19.44 3.10 4.77
CA SER A 556 19.64 4.04 3.66
C SER A 556 19.72 5.51 4.07
N ILE A 557 19.19 5.90 5.23
CA ILE A 557 19.27 7.27 5.75
C ILE A 557 20.72 7.66 6.14
N LEU A 558 21.67 6.74 6.07
CA LEU A 558 23.09 7.01 6.26
C LEU A 558 23.60 8.11 5.32
N VAL A 559 23.07 8.22 4.12
CA VAL A 559 23.45 9.27 3.16
C VAL A 559 23.17 10.66 3.71
N GLU A 560 22.02 10.86 4.37
CA GLU A 560 21.64 12.12 5.01
C GLU A 560 22.54 12.41 6.22
N ALA A 561 22.85 11.39 7.03
CA ALA A 561 23.74 11.52 8.18
C ALA A 561 25.16 11.93 7.78
N ILE A 562 25.70 11.36 6.71
CA ILE A 562 27.02 11.72 6.17
C ILE A 562 27.01 13.13 5.56
N ALA A 563 25.94 13.49 4.84
CA ALA A 563 25.78 14.83 4.28
C ALA A 563 25.75 15.89 5.39
N ALA A 564 24.96 15.65 6.45
CA ALA A 564 24.92 16.51 7.63
C ALA A 564 26.31 16.66 8.30
N ALA A 565 27.04 15.55 8.50
CA ALA A 565 28.37 15.61 9.10
C ALA A 565 29.41 16.34 8.22
N ARG A 566 29.26 16.28 6.89
CA ARG A 566 30.12 17.05 5.97
C ARG A 566 29.82 18.55 6.04
N ALA A 567 28.52 18.92 6.01
CA ALA A 567 28.12 20.33 6.14
C ALA A 567 28.63 20.95 7.46
N LEU A 568 28.46 20.22 8.57
CA LEU A 568 28.95 20.64 9.88
C LEU A 568 30.51 20.80 9.93
N ALA A 569 31.24 19.92 9.25
CA ALA A 569 32.69 20.00 9.18
C ALA A 569 33.18 21.27 8.44
N GLU A 570 32.45 21.75 7.44
CA GLU A 570 32.69 23.02 6.76
C GLU A 570 32.59 24.22 7.74
N GLU A 571 31.74 24.07 8.77
CA GLU A 571 31.58 25.04 9.86
C GLU A 571 32.56 24.78 11.05
N GLY A 572 33.49 23.83 10.91
CA GLY A 572 34.47 23.47 11.93
C GLY A 572 33.92 22.58 13.06
N ILE A 573 32.75 21.95 12.85
CA ILE A 573 32.12 21.02 13.79
C ILE A 573 32.30 19.58 13.29
N GLU A 574 33.25 18.87 13.89
CA GLU A 574 33.56 17.51 13.50
C GLU A 574 32.68 16.47 14.21
N ILE A 575 32.14 15.52 13.45
CA ILE A 575 31.15 14.53 13.89
C ILE A 575 31.58 13.13 13.45
N ASP A 576 31.49 12.15 14.36
CA ASP A 576 31.54 10.73 13.99
C ASP A 576 30.21 10.27 13.46
N VAL A 577 30.24 9.42 12.42
CA VAL A 577 29.02 8.75 11.89
C VAL A 577 29.22 7.24 11.95
N ILE A 578 28.30 6.56 12.64
CA ILE A 578 28.25 5.10 12.77
C ILE A 578 27.10 4.58 11.93
N ASN A 579 27.37 3.60 11.07
CA ASN A 579 26.33 2.81 10.43
C ASN A 579 26.02 1.61 11.32
N ALA A 580 24.82 1.60 11.89
CA ALA A 580 24.40 0.56 12.83
C ALA A 580 24.22 -0.81 12.17
N ARG A 581 23.83 -0.87 10.89
CA ARG A 581 23.51 -2.08 10.11
C ARG A 581 22.40 -2.95 10.72
N PHE A 582 22.33 -3.08 12.04
CA PHE A 582 21.41 -3.94 12.78
C PHE A 582 20.50 -3.12 13.71
N ALA A 583 19.19 -3.40 13.67
CA ALA A 583 18.24 -2.93 14.67
C ALA A 583 17.93 -4.02 15.73
N ALA A 584 18.24 -5.27 15.41
CA ALA A 584 18.19 -6.40 16.34
C ALA A 584 19.21 -7.49 15.87
N PRO A 585 20.18 -7.88 16.69
CA PRO A 585 20.55 -7.25 17.97
C PRO A 585 21.32 -5.92 17.81
N ILE A 586 21.29 -5.08 18.85
CA ILE A 586 22.07 -3.83 18.91
C ILE A 586 23.53 -4.15 19.26
N ASP A 587 24.48 -3.49 18.57
CA ASP A 587 25.91 -3.58 18.87
C ASP A 587 26.22 -2.96 20.26
N SER A 588 26.94 -3.71 21.11
CA SER A 588 27.40 -3.20 22.42
C SER A 588 28.21 -1.91 22.31
N ARG A 589 28.96 -1.74 21.21
CA ARG A 589 29.73 -0.51 20.93
C ARG A 589 28.82 0.71 20.82
N ILE A 590 27.61 0.57 20.26
CA ILE A 590 26.61 1.65 20.21
C ILE A 590 26.19 2.04 21.62
N VAL A 591 25.98 1.04 22.50
CA VAL A 591 25.64 1.29 23.91
C VAL A 591 26.78 2.00 24.64
N GLU A 592 28.01 1.60 24.40
CA GLU A 592 29.21 2.25 24.99
C GLU A 592 29.31 3.73 24.54
N LEU A 593 28.99 4.06 23.30
CA LEU A 593 28.98 5.42 22.78
C LEU A 593 28.01 6.35 23.54
N LEU A 594 26.89 5.83 24.02
CA LEU A 594 25.94 6.61 24.85
C LEU A 594 26.56 7.05 26.18
N GLY A 595 27.52 6.29 26.71
CA GLY A 595 28.29 6.60 27.92
C GLY A 595 29.51 7.47 27.69
N SER A 596 29.83 7.85 26.43
CA SER A 596 31.08 8.58 26.10
C SER A 596 31.11 10.04 26.56
N GLY A 597 30.01 10.61 27.03
CA GLY A 597 29.89 12.02 27.40
C GLY A 597 29.62 12.97 26.22
N ARG A 598 29.72 12.49 24.98
CA ARG A 598 29.37 13.27 23.78
C ARG A 598 27.86 13.18 23.50
N PRO A 599 27.24 14.21 22.93
CA PRO A 599 25.88 14.11 22.35
C PRO A 599 25.80 12.99 21.34
N VAL A 600 24.70 12.19 21.41
CA VAL A 600 24.44 11.08 20.49
C VAL A 600 23.09 11.28 19.83
N ILE A 601 23.04 11.15 18.51
CA ILE A 601 21.84 11.25 17.72
C ILE A 601 21.62 9.90 17.00
N THR A 602 20.47 9.25 17.19
CA THR A 602 20.08 8.11 16.36
C THR A 602 19.18 8.60 15.21
N VAL A 603 19.40 8.09 14.00
CA VAL A 603 18.62 8.49 12.81
C VAL A 603 18.10 7.25 12.09
N GLU A 604 16.80 7.23 11.82
CA GLU A 604 16.12 6.13 11.16
C GLU A 604 14.99 6.59 10.24
N ASP A 605 14.83 5.98 9.07
CA ASP A 605 13.64 6.12 8.23
C ASP A 605 12.60 5.07 8.67
N HIS A 606 11.98 5.35 9.80
CA HIS A 606 10.96 4.53 10.47
C HIS A 606 10.26 5.38 11.53
N GLY A 607 9.12 4.92 12.07
CA GLY A 607 8.51 5.55 13.24
C GLY A 607 9.47 5.52 14.43
N VAL A 608 9.73 6.68 15.05
CA VAL A 608 10.63 6.77 16.22
C VAL A 608 10.15 5.92 17.39
N ALA A 609 8.83 5.78 17.55
CA ALA A 609 8.24 4.91 18.55
C ALA A 609 8.47 3.43 18.17
N CYS A 610 9.09 2.67 19.06
CA CYS A 610 9.46 1.27 18.88
C CYS A 610 10.46 1.00 17.73
N GLY A 611 11.07 2.04 17.13
CA GLY A 611 12.05 1.93 16.06
C GLY A 611 13.46 1.58 16.54
N PHE A 612 14.45 1.90 15.70
CA PHE A 612 15.86 1.66 15.98
C PHE A 612 16.35 2.46 17.20
N GLY A 613 16.03 3.76 17.27
CA GLY A 613 16.43 4.60 18.42
C GLY A 613 15.87 4.06 19.75
N SER A 614 14.63 3.58 19.74
CA SER A 614 14.02 2.91 20.91
C SER A 614 14.78 1.62 21.28
N ALA A 615 15.19 0.81 20.29
CA ALA A 615 15.98 -0.40 20.52
C ALA A 615 17.34 -0.09 21.17
N VAL A 616 18.00 0.99 20.71
CA VAL A 616 19.27 1.45 21.30
C VAL A 616 19.09 1.84 22.77
N MET A 617 18.02 2.58 23.11
CA MET A 617 17.74 2.98 24.48
C MET A 617 17.37 1.81 25.39
N GLU A 618 16.63 0.83 24.88
CA GLU A 618 16.31 -0.41 25.62
C GLU A 618 17.57 -1.24 25.88
N ALA A 619 18.46 -1.40 24.89
CA ALA A 619 19.74 -2.08 25.05
C ALA A 619 20.64 -1.37 26.08
N ALA A 620 20.65 -0.04 26.09
CA ALA A 620 21.38 0.73 27.08
C ALA A 620 20.84 0.52 28.51
N GLY A 621 19.53 0.44 28.67
CA GLY A 621 18.90 0.17 29.97
C GLY A 621 19.19 -1.23 30.53
N GLN A 622 19.50 -2.21 29.65
CA GLN A 622 19.83 -3.58 30.02
C GLN A 622 21.36 -3.79 30.26
N HIS A 623 22.18 -2.84 29.88
CA HIS A 623 23.63 -2.95 30.04
C HIS A 623 24.03 -2.95 31.53
N SER A 624 24.91 -3.86 31.93
CA SER A 624 25.28 -4.14 33.34
C SER A 624 25.88 -2.95 34.11
N GLY A 625 26.27 -1.86 33.43
CA GLY A 625 26.72 -0.59 34.01
C GLY A 625 25.57 0.39 34.33
N GLY A 626 24.34 0.12 33.91
CA GLY A 626 23.20 1.02 33.99
C GLY A 626 23.45 2.30 33.16
N PHE A 627 22.51 2.62 32.22
CA PHE A 627 22.55 3.94 31.59
C PHE A 627 21.98 4.95 32.58
N VAL A 628 22.83 5.69 33.23
CA VAL A 628 22.45 6.87 34.01
C VAL A 628 22.70 8.06 33.08
N PRO A 629 21.64 8.79 32.64
CA PRO A 629 21.84 10.07 31.97
C PRO A 629 22.69 10.97 32.90
N ARG A 630 23.94 11.25 32.52
CA ARG A 630 24.77 12.15 33.32
C ARG A 630 24.15 13.55 33.31
N ARG A 631 24.12 14.20 34.49
CA ARG A 631 23.68 15.61 34.62
C ARG A 631 24.53 16.58 33.81
N ASP A 632 25.76 16.18 33.42
CA ASP A 632 26.81 17.07 32.93
C ASP A 632 27.18 16.87 31.45
N GLY A 633 26.34 16.22 30.63
CA GLY A 633 26.60 16.10 29.18
C GLY A 633 26.41 14.70 28.61
N GLY A 634 25.94 14.61 27.43
CA GLY A 634 25.63 13.41 26.69
C GLY A 634 24.13 13.24 26.54
N ALA A 635 23.43 14.27 26.04
CA ALA A 635 22.02 14.13 25.66
C ALA A 635 21.91 13.15 24.49
N VAL A 636 20.91 12.27 24.55
CA VAL A 636 20.54 11.40 23.43
C VAL A 636 19.31 11.99 22.74
N ARG A 637 19.37 12.12 21.42
CA ARG A 637 18.23 12.52 20.59
C ARG A 637 17.93 11.44 19.57
N MET A 638 16.67 11.01 19.50
CA MET A 638 16.21 10.06 18.50
C MET A 638 15.49 10.82 17.38
N LEU A 639 15.93 10.67 16.14
CA LEU A 639 15.33 11.23 14.94
C LEU A 639 14.73 10.10 14.10
N GLY A 640 13.46 10.27 13.77
CA GLY A 640 12.65 9.35 12.99
C GLY A 640 11.27 9.96 12.77
N VAL A 641 10.40 9.24 12.09
CA VAL A 641 9.05 9.73 11.81
C VAL A 641 8.25 9.84 13.11
N PRO A 642 7.66 11.00 13.43
CA PRO A 642 6.83 11.18 14.60
C PRO A 642 5.62 10.22 14.59
N LYS A 643 5.02 9.96 15.76
CA LYS A 643 3.83 9.10 15.91
C LYS A 643 2.58 9.80 15.33
N ARG A 644 2.56 9.91 14.00
CA ARG A 644 1.42 10.44 13.20
C ARG A 644 1.43 9.80 11.82
N PHE A 645 0.30 9.85 11.12
CA PHE A 645 0.25 9.49 9.71
C PHE A 645 0.85 10.60 8.85
N VAL A 646 1.81 10.23 7.99
CA VAL A 646 2.44 11.16 7.03
C VAL A 646 1.64 11.11 5.73
N ARG A 647 1.26 12.28 5.21
CA ARG A 647 0.49 12.40 3.97
C ARG A 647 1.36 12.06 2.74
N HIS A 648 0.70 11.81 1.61
CA HIS A 648 1.35 11.63 0.32
C HIS A 648 2.03 12.95 -0.12
N ASP A 649 3.27 12.81 -0.55
CA ASP A 649 4.11 13.90 -1.09
C ASP A 649 5.35 13.28 -1.77
N SER A 650 6.32 14.09 -2.18
CA SER A 650 7.65 13.59 -2.49
C SER A 650 8.33 13.04 -1.24
N ARG A 651 9.13 11.98 -1.39
CA ARG A 651 9.89 11.43 -0.25
C ARG A 651 10.84 12.45 0.35
N THR A 652 11.43 13.32 -0.46
CA THR A 652 12.30 14.40 0.01
C THR A 652 11.57 15.33 0.98
N ASN A 653 10.34 15.76 0.63
CA ASN A 653 9.54 16.60 1.51
C ASN A 653 9.15 15.87 2.80
N GLN A 654 8.82 14.58 2.70
CA GLN A 654 8.50 13.75 3.86
C GLN A 654 9.69 13.59 4.82
N LEU A 655 10.92 13.40 4.30
CA LEU A 655 12.14 13.36 5.12
C LEU A 655 12.39 14.70 5.82
N MET A 656 12.18 15.80 5.11
CA MET A 656 12.30 17.16 5.68
C MET A 656 11.24 17.40 6.76
N GLU A 657 9.98 17.04 6.51
CA GLU A 657 8.87 17.15 7.46
C GLU A 657 9.10 16.30 8.73
N ALA A 658 9.71 15.12 8.57
CA ALA A 658 10.07 14.24 9.66
C ALA A 658 11.33 14.68 10.43
N GLY A 659 12.07 15.66 9.91
CA GLY A 659 13.28 16.16 10.54
C GLY A 659 14.48 15.20 10.42
N ILE A 660 14.52 14.37 9.37
CA ILE A 660 15.58 13.37 9.14
C ILE A 660 16.34 13.56 7.82
N ASN A 661 16.16 14.70 7.14
CA ASN A 661 17.07 15.13 6.06
C ASN A 661 18.36 15.74 6.63
N ALA A 662 19.38 15.91 5.80
CA ALA A 662 20.70 16.37 6.20
C ALA A 662 20.67 17.70 6.99
N ASP A 663 19.92 18.70 6.51
CA ASP A 663 19.83 20.02 7.16
C ASP A 663 19.25 19.93 8.58
N LYS A 664 18.16 19.16 8.75
CA LYS A 664 17.52 18.98 10.07
C LYS A 664 18.35 18.16 11.03
N ILE A 665 19.10 17.20 10.54
CA ILE A 665 20.08 16.45 11.34
C ILE A 665 21.17 17.39 11.81
N ALA A 666 21.75 18.23 10.94
CA ALA A 666 22.79 19.21 11.28
C ALA A 666 22.27 20.25 12.29
N GLU A 667 21.07 20.81 12.06
CA GLU A 667 20.40 21.73 13.00
C GLU A 667 20.25 21.08 14.39
N THR A 668 19.84 19.81 14.45
CA THR A 668 19.72 19.10 15.74
C THR A 668 21.05 18.95 16.45
N VAL A 669 22.14 18.64 15.72
CA VAL A 669 23.48 18.59 16.28
C VAL A 669 23.88 19.95 16.90
N CYS A 670 23.68 21.05 16.16
CA CYS A 670 23.96 22.41 16.64
C CYS A 670 23.17 22.74 17.90
N GLN A 671 21.88 22.45 17.94
CA GLN A 671 21.03 22.63 19.13
C GLN A 671 21.56 21.85 20.35
N MET A 672 22.01 20.61 20.16
CA MET A 672 22.56 19.80 21.26
C MET A 672 23.90 20.28 21.75
N LEU A 673 24.67 20.98 20.91
CA LEU A 673 25.96 21.62 21.26
C LEU A 673 25.80 23.05 21.78
N ASN A 674 24.55 23.58 21.88
CA ASN A 674 24.23 24.97 22.22
C ASN A 674 24.94 26.00 21.29
N ARG A 675 24.96 25.72 20.01
CA ARG A 675 25.53 26.55 18.95
C ARG A 675 24.52 27.02 17.93
#